data_ad1a18a525fda6e5842132810b5c62dc
#
_entry.id   ad1a18a525fda6e5842132810b5c62dc
#
_cell.length_a   1.000
_cell.length_b   1.000
_cell.length_c   1.000
_cell.angle_alpha   90.00
_cell.angle_beta   90.00
_cell.angle_gamma   90.00
#
_symmetry.space_group_name_H-M   'P 1'
#
loop_
_entity.id
_entity.type
_entity.pdbx_description
1 polymer ?
#
loop_
_entity_poly.entity_id
_entity_poly.type
_entity_poly.pdbx_seq_one_letter_code
_entity_poly.pdbx_strand_id
1 'polypeptide(L)'
;MGRVVTGVSTVDVLVVGAGVAGAVAAIALGRSGVGTLLVGPARASTGSDYDVLLGGPAVAGLSAIGALDHLTFEEVGGVVLHCGEGRPRPFPATGSAVCAAEGLHLGLIEAAVAAGTARVRGRVPRIDRTDDGRHRAVIQPDAGAPWELTARHVIIAHGVHGEATGVAAVRRYSGVPRRSEAVTMLAAPSTIDPREHPTYIWAVPNAGGDAGTCTVGAARLGEIRPEDLEEFLDRAWRELSGADSALRGGTPCGPTFSGPLNSGFTPANAVADGRLRVGDAAGLVNPFTGEGLGYAVESGMAAARCIAANLQNPGRAAKDYRRRLAASYVGYFETARHAARRYHLTWRVLASTADSDRPFFAKARRAVLFPDGLAGLTAAERMLLPDAEAASLKPFLVACDEVAVSAVRSDWPFLARLVITAETSSHRRLRPAVPFFAALGAGGRPPDIARATVGAAIELATLGALAFLGPSAPVRPGGRAVDWGTTSVILAGDFLLAQAARLVATYAPEISWSFADWLSDLTALRIERVTGPPGAGNVPATALFAALLEFPARIGGRLGGAAPPVVDALRVYGRQCGHAFLHTEDVLALGGRTGRLDSTLTAMLDGRISAIPDHLDTAGEVTADILERDTGLRLRAMESATAESRAAEHRALAAIEAVPDPHATRMLREFVTTLTRTDGGEKAR
;
A
#
# COMPACT_ATOMS: atom_id res chain seq x y z
N MET A 1 12.17 34.55 -15.74
CA MET A 1 11.90 35.80 -14.99
C MET A 1 10.45 35.77 -14.50
N GLY A 2 10.22 35.33 -13.26
CA GLY A 2 8.89 35.24 -12.68
C GLY A 2 8.33 36.64 -12.38
N ARG A 3 7.08 36.90 -12.75
CA ARG A 3 6.36 38.13 -12.36
C ARG A 3 6.37 38.23 -10.83
N VAL A 4 7.07 39.21 -10.30
CA VAL A 4 6.90 39.62 -8.90
C VAL A 4 5.53 40.27 -8.80
N VAL A 5 4.57 39.59 -8.23
CA VAL A 5 3.22 40.08 -8.01
C VAL A 5 3.25 40.90 -6.73
N THR A 6 3.46 42.20 -6.83
CA THR A 6 3.22 43.14 -5.74
C THR A 6 1.80 43.68 -5.86
N GLY A 7 0.97 43.51 -4.83
CA GLY A 7 -0.33 44.18 -4.73
C GLY A 7 -1.56 43.37 -5.07
N VAL A 8 -1.51 42.03 -5.08
CA VAL A 8 -2.71 41.20 -5.14
C VAL A 8 -3.40 41.21 -3.79
N SER A 9 -4.60 41.81 -3.71
CA SER A 9 -5.36 41.90 -2.46
C SER A 9 -6.15 40.63 -2.10
N THR A 10 -6.41 39.78 -3.10
CA THR A 10 -7.22 38.56 -2.91
C THR A 10 -6.74 37.42 -3.80
N VAL A 11 -6.77 36.17 -3.27
CA VAL A 11 -6.52 34.93 -4.01
C VAL A 11 -7.54 33.85 -3.59
N ASP A 12 -7.72 32.83 -4.43
CA ASP A 12 -8.54 31.70 -4.02
C ASP A 12 -7.83 30.84 -2.98
N VAL A 13 -6.53 30.55 -3.20
CA VAL A 13 -5.74 29.69 -2.30
C VAL A 13 -4.39 30.32 -1.99
N LEU A 14 -4.07 30.43 -0.70
CA LEU A 14 -2.73 30.74 -0.20
C LEU A 14 -2.07 29.43 0.25
N VAL A 15 -0.92 29.09 -0.32
CA VAL A 15 -0.06 27.98 0.11
C VAL A 15 1.13 28.54 0.87
N VAL A 16 1.25 28.16 2.13
CA VAL A 16 2.31 28.62 3.05
C VAL A 16 3.35 27.53 3.22
N GLY A 17 4.50 27.73 2.61
CA GLY A 17 5.61 26.78 2.55
C GLY A 17 5.78 26.18 1.14
N ALA A 18 6.98 26.34 0.60
CA ALA A 18 7.36 25.91 -0.74
C ALA A 18 8.14 24.57 -0.74
N GLY A 19 8.05 23.77 0.33
CA GLY A 19 8.54 22.39 0.37
C GLY A 19 7.73 21.47 -0.54
N VAL A 20 8.08 20.19 -0.58
CA VAL A 20 7.46 19.19 -1.48
C VAL A 20 5.93 19.23 -1.42
N ALA A 21 5.34 19.15 -0.22
CA ALA A 21 3.87 19.13 -0.06
C ALA A 21 3.18 20.40 -0.59
N GLY A 22 3.77 21.58 -0.32
CA GLY A 22 3.22 22.87 -0.74
C GLY A 22 3.36 23.09 -2.25
N ALA A 23 4.51 22.77 -2.82
CA ALA A 23 4.75 22.87 -4.26
C ALA A 23 3.82 21.92 -5.04
N VAL A 24 3.64 20.68 -4.59
CA VAL A 24 2.71 19.70 -5.18
C VAL A 24 1.27 20.21 -5.12
N ALA A 25 0.83 20.76 -3.98
CA ALA A 25 -0.50 21.35 -3.87
C ALA A 25 -0.67 22.53 -4.84
N ALA A 26 0.34 23.38 -4.97
CA ALA A 26 0.33 24.51 -5.89
C ALA A 26 0.28 24.10 -7.37
N ILE A 27 1.05 23.06 -7.76
CA ILE A 27 1.00 22.48 -9.12
C ILE A 27 -0.42 21.98 -9.42
N ALA A 28 -0.98 21.17 -8.53
CA ALA A 28 -2.29 20.56 -8.73
C ALA A 28 -3.42 21.61 -8.79
N LEU A 29 -3.36 22.65 -7.98
CA LEU A 29 -4.31 23.76 -8.01
C LEU A 29 -4.18 24.60 -9.28
N GLY A 30 -2.94 24.96 -9.67
CA GLY A 30 -2.67 25.73 -10.87
C GLY A 30 -3.18 25.01 -12.12
N ARG A 31 -2.94 23.70 -12.24
CA ARG A 31 -3.49 22.87 -13.33
C ARG A 31 -5.01 22.78 -13.33
N SER A 32 -5.64 22.96 -12.17
CA SER A 32 -7.10 23.03 -12.06
C SER A 32 -7.65 24.44 -12.32
N GLY A 33 -6.81 25.40 -12.71
CA GLY A 33 -7.20 26.78 -12.98
C GLY A 33 -7.57 27.60 -11.74
N VAL A 34 -7.14 27.16 -10.56
CA VAL A 34 -7.44 27.84 -9.28
C VAL A 34 -6.40 28.92 -8.99
N GLY A 35 -6.83 30.15 -8.74
CA GLY A 35 -5.97 31.28 -8.43
C GLY A 35 -5.17 31.04 -7.14
N THR A 36 -3.89 30.66 -7.29
CA THR A 36 -3.06 30.21 -6.19
C THR A 36 -1.81 31.09 -6.01
N LEU A 37 -1.51 31.44 -4.75
CA LEU A 37 -0.25 32.07 -4.36
C LEU A 37 0.56 31.11 -3.48
N LEU A 38 1.77 30.78 -3.91
CA LEU A 38 2.75 30.01 -3.15
C LEU A 38 3.76 30.95 -2.47
N VAL A 39 3.82 30.91 -1.15
CA VAL A 39 4.76 31.71 -0.35
C VAL A 39 5.73 30.78 0.37
N GLY A 40 7.03 31.01 0.19
CA GLY A 40 8.06 30.23 0.87
C GLY A 40 9.45 30.80 0.64
N PRO A 41 10.49 30.34 1.37
CA PRO A 41 11.84 30.86 1.27
C PRO A 41 12.44 30.68 -0.14
N ALA A 42 13.47 31.44 -0.42
CA ALA A 42 14.15 31.40 -1.73
C ALA A 42 14.87 30.08 -2.00
N ARG A 43 15.39 29.48 -0.94
CA ARG A 43 16.04 28.15 -0.93
C ARG A 43 15.41 27.29 0.16
N ALA A 44 15.48 25.97 0.01
CA ALA A 44 15.47 25.10 1.19
C ALA A 44 16.52 25.67 2.15
N SER A 45 16.19 25.79 3.41
CA SER A 45 16.96 26.54 4.43
C SER A 45 18.42 26.11 4.60
N THR A 46 18.84 25.09 3.88
CA THR A 46 20.18 24.52 3.81
C THR A 46 20.50 24.25 2.34
N GLY A 47 21.63 24.71 1.83
CA GLY A 47 22.12 24.29 0.50
C GLY A 47 22.28 22.79 0.48
N SER A 48 21.21 22.09 0.07
CA SER A 48 21.01 20.65 0.32
C SER A 48 21.81 19.82 -0.69
N ASP A 49 23.09 19.69 -0.45
CA ASP A 49 23.96 18.79 -1.23
C ASP A 49 23.85 17.35 -0.72
N TYR A 50 22.66 16.78 -0.87
CA TYR A 50 22.37 15.38 -0.56
C TYR A 50 21.24 14.85 -1.46
N ASP A 51 21.17 13.53 -1.57
CA ASP A 51 20.18 12.85 -2.40
C ASP A 51 19.06 12.26 -1.54
N VAL A 52 17.87 12.19 -2.13
CA VAL A 52 16.67 11.64 -1.50
C VAL A 52 16.07 10.52 -2.32
N LEU A 53 15.48 9.56 -1.63
CA LEU A 53 14.70 8.48 -2.25
C LEU A 53 13.24 8.90 -2.37
N LEU A 54 12.73 8.87 -3.58
CA LEU A 54 11.29 8.95 -3.87
C LEU A 54 10.74 7.54 -4.03
N GLY A 55 9.85 7.12 -3.16
CA GLY A 55 9.14 5.86 -3.31
C GLY A 55 8.23 5.85 -4.54
N GLY A 56 7.92 4.69 -5.08
CA GLY A 56 7.07 4.54 -6.28
C GLY A 56 5.76 5.34 -6.24
N PRO A 57 5.00 5.37 -5.12
CA PRO A 57 3.81 6.21 -4.99
C PRO A 57 4.08 7.71 -5.12
N ALA A 58 5.22 8.19 -4.60
CA ALA A 58 5.60 9.60 -4.77
C ALA A 58 5.89 9.92 -6.24
N VAL A 59 6.67 9.06 -6.92
CA VAL A 59 6.97 9.20 -8.36
C VAL A 59 5.69 9.17 -9.19
N ALA A 60 4.80 8.21 -8.94
CA ALA A 60 3.50 8.13 -9.61
C ALA A 60 2.62 9.37 -9.36
N GLY A 61 2.61 9.89 -8.13
CA GLY A 61 1.91 11.12 -7.79
C GLY A 61 2.45 12.34 -8.52
N LEU A 62 3.77 12.49 -8.59
CA LEU A 62 4.45 13.56 -9.33
C LEU A 62 4.21 13.45 -10.84
N SER A 63 4.21 12.23 -11.38
CA SER A 63 3.84 11.96 -12.77
C SER A 63 2.42 12.41 -13.07
N ALA A 64 1.46 12.04 -12.21
CA ALA A 64 0.03 12.36 -12.40
C ALA A 64 -0.25 13.87 -12.44
N ILE A 65 0.59 14.69 -11.81
CA ILE A 65 0.53 16.15 -11.87
C ILE A 65 1.53 16.74 -12.88
N GLY A 66 2.22 15.90 -13.68
CA GLY A 66 3.21 16.31 -14.70
C GLY A 66 4.37 17.13 -14.12
N ALA A 67 4.80 16.81 -12.92
CA ALA A 67 5.93 17.46 -12.29
C ALA A 67 7.28 16.81 -12.67
N LEU A 68 7.25 15.55 -13.19
CA LEU A 68 8.48 14.81 -13.51
C LEU A 68 9.31 15.45 -14.62
N ASP A 69 8.67 16.16 -15.57
CA ASP A 69 9.36 16.85 -16.67
C ASP A 69 10.31 17.97 -16.18
N HIS A 70 10.16 18.40 -14.93
CA HIS A 70 10.99 19.42 -14.28
C HIS A 70 12.04 18.82 -13.34
N LEU A 71 12.15 17.49 -13.26
CA LEU A 71 13.00 16.79 -12.30
C LEU A 71 14.04 15.93 -13.03
N THR A 72 15.26 15.93 -12.50
CA THR A 72 16.28 14.94 -12.87
C THR A 72 16.34 13.89 -11.79
N PHE A 73 16.18 12.63 -12.17
CA PHE A 73 16.19 11.50 -11.24
C PHE A 73 16.78 10.25 -11.88
N GLU A 74 17.25 9.33 -11.06
CA GLU A 74 17.69 7.99 -11.49
C GLU A 74 16.75 6.95 -10.89
N GLU A 75 16.32 5.97 -11.69
CA GLU A 75 15.49 4.86 -11.20
C GLU A 75 16.31 3.94 -10.29
N VAL A 76 15.67 3.43 -9.25
CA VAL A 76 16.26 2.50 -8.29
C VAL A 76 15.58 1.15 -8.41
N GLY A 77 16.36 0.11 -8.70
CA GLY A 77 15.84 -1.26 -8.88
C GLY A 77 15.40 -1.94 -7.60
N GLY A 78 15.92 -1.52 -6.44
CA GLY A 78 15.60 -2.18 -5.19
C GLY A 78 16.11 -1.48 -3.94
N VAL A 79 15.74 -2.06 -2.80
CA VAL A 79 16.25 -1.72 -1.48
C VAL A 79 16.89 -2.98 -0.90
N VAL A 80 18.11 -2.89 -0.41
CA VAL A 80 18.78 -3.96 0.32
C VAL A 80 18.63 -3.69 1.82
N LEU A 81 17.91 -4.56 2.49
CA LEU A 81 17.65 -4.45 3.92
C LEU A 81 18.64 -5.34 4.71
N HIS A 82 19.35 -4.75 5.65
CA HIS A 82 20.14 -5.44 6.64
C HIS A 82 19.38 -5.46 7.97
N CYS A 83 19.20 -6.65 8.55
CA CYS A 83 18.51 -6.86 9.82
C CYS A 83 19.39 -7.70 10.75
N GLY A 84 20.05 -7.04 11.70
CA GLY A 84 20.96 -7.71 12.63
C GLY A 84 22.08 -8.49 11.92
N GLU A 85 22.44 -9.66 12.45
CA GLU A 85 23.50 -10.53 11.88
C GLU A 85 23.03 -11.38 10.69
N GLY A 86 21.81 -11.14 10.19
CA GLY A 86 21.23 -11.88 9.07
C GLY A 86 21.85 -11.53 7.71
N ARG A 87 21.61 -12.37 6.69
CA ARG A 87 22.02 -12.05 5.32
C ARG A 87 21.25 -10.84 4.81
N PRO A 88 21.89 -9.97 4.00
CA PRO A 88 21.20 -8.87 3.32
C PRO A 88 19.99 -9.38 2.51
N ARG A 89 18.89 -8.65 2.59
CA ARG A 89 17.62 -9.01 1.91
C ARG A 89 17.28 -7.99 0.85
N PRO A 90 17.32 -8.35 -0.43
CA PRO A 90 16.87 -7.45 -1.51
C PRO A 90 15.34 -7.40 -1.54
N PHE A 91 14.81 -6.20 -1.69
CA PHE A 91 13.39 -5.92 -1.96
C PHE A 91 13.26 -5.12 -3.24
N PRO A 92 12.38 -5.49 -4.16
CA PRO A 92 12.12 -4.68 -5.32
C PRO A 92 11.50 -3.34 -4.90
N ALA A 93 12.03 -2.24 -5.44
CA ALA A 93 11.52 -0.89 -5.23
C ALA A 93 10.97 -0.33 -6.55
N THR A 94 10.08 -1.08 -7.19
CA THR A 94 9.54 -0.76 -8.51
C THR A 94 8.99 0.65 -8.57
N GLY A 95 9.45 1.43 -9.55
CA GLY A 95 9.02 2.81 -9.77
C GLY A 95 9.59 3.81 -8.76
N SER A 96 10.52 3.42 -7.90
CA SER A 96 11.24 4.34 -7.02
C SER A 96 12.39 5.01 -7.75
N ALA A 97 12.73 6.23 -7.32
CA ALA A 97 13.79 7.01 -7.93
C ALA A 97 14.62 7.78 -6.89
N VAL A 98 15.83 8.11 -7.25
CA VAL A 98 16.72 8.96 -6.45
C VAL A 98 16.92 10.27 -7.18
N CYS A 99 16.88 11.38 -6.48
CA CYS A 99 17.16 12.70 -7.00
C CYS A 99 17.88 13.57 -5.96
N ALA A 100 18.60 14.59 -6.44
CA ALA A 100 19.18 15.60 -5.56
C ALA A 100 18.05 16.38 -4.85
N ALA A 101 18.15 16.57 -3.52
CA ALA A 101 17.14 17.24 -2.73
C ALA A 101 16.91 18.69 -3.21
N GLU A 102 17.96 19.42 -3.58
CA GLU A 102 17.85 20.78 -4.15
C GLU A 102 17.17 20.76 -5.52
N GLY A 103 17.52 19.79 -6.40
CA GLY A 103 16.89 19.61 -7.70
C GLY A 103 15.39 19.30 -7.59
N LEU A 104 15.00 18.45 -6.66
CA LEU A 104 13.59 18.18 -6.35
C LEU A 104 12.85 19.46 -5.94
N HIS A 105 13.42 20.22 -5.00
CA HIS A 105 12.80 21.45 -4.52
C HIS A 105 12.63 22.51 -5.61
N LEU A 106 13.69 22.76 -6.38
CA LEU A 106 13.67 23.77 -7.45
C LEU A 106 12.76 23.35 -8.61
N GLY A 107 12.85 22.11 -9.05
CA GLY A 107 12.01 21.60 -10.13
C GLY A 107 10.52 21.61 -9.79
N LEU A 108 10.14 21.26 -8.55
CA LEU A 108 8.73 21.37 -8.12
C LEU A 108 8.23 22.81 -8.09
N ILE A 109 9.10 23.78 -7.72
CA ILE A 109 8.74 25.19 -7.77
C ILE A 109 8.57 25.65 -9.22
N GLU A 110 9.47 25.27 -10.12
CA GLU A 110 9.35 25.57 -11.55
C GLU A 110 8.06 24.99 -12.14
N ALA A 111 7.75 23.74 -11.82
CA ALA A 111 6.51 23.11 -12.22
C ALA A 111 5.26 23.85 -11.70
N ALA A 112 5.31 24.36 -10.46
CA ALA A 112 4.20 25.15 -9.89
C ALA A 112 4.00 26.48 -10.65
N VAL A 113 5.08 27.17 -10.98
CA VAL A 113 5.03 28.41 -11.77
C VAL A 113 4.54 28.12 -13.20
N ALA A 114 5.04 27.05 -13.82
CA ALA A 114 4.58 26.61 -15.14
C ALA A 114 3.10 26.23 -15.17
N ALA A 115 2.57 25.71 -14.06
CA ALA A 115 1.15 25.43 -13.87
C ALA A 115 0.28 26.69 -13.61
N GLY A 116 0.87 27.90 -13.62
CA GLY A 116 0.16 29.15 -13.45
C GLY A 116 0.06 29.66 -12.00
N THR A 117 0.74 29.01 -11.05
CA THR A 117 0.78 29.47 -9.66
C THR A 117 1.67 30.71 -9.52
N ALA A 118 1.14 31.76 -8.88
CA ALA A 118 1.94 32.92 -8.48
C ALA A 118 2.87 32.54 -7.32
N ARG A 119 4.11 33.07 -7.33
CA ARG A 119 5.10 32.82 -6.27
C ARG A 119 5.62 34.08 -5.62
N VAL A 120 5.73 34.06 -4.30
CA VAL A 120 6.44 35.08 -3.52
C VAL A 120 7.52 34.37 -2.68
N ARG A 121 8.77 34.91 -2.78
CA ARG A 121 9.85 34.53 -1.89
C ARG A 121 9.69 35.31 -0.58
N GLY A 122 9.51 34.60 0.53
CA GLY A 122 9.25 35.21 1.80
C GLY A 122 8.57 34.27 2.79
N ARG A 123 7.98 34.85 3.79
CA ARG A 123 7.28 34.15 4.87
C ARG A 123 5.90 34.73 5.14
N VAL A 124 5.07 33.98 5.84
CA VAL A 124 3.73 34.41 6.29
C VAL A 124 3.72 34.39 7.82
N PRO A 125 4.05 35.50 8.48
CA PRO A 125 4.18 35.54 9.94
C PRO A 125 2.84 35.49 10.68
N ARG A 126 1.74 35.87 10.02
CA ARG A 126 0.42 35.92 10.66
C ARG A 126 -0.68 35.57 9.66
N ILE A 127 -1.66 34.80 10.13
CA ILE A 127 -2.88 34.48 9.41
C ILE A 127 -4.04 34.53 10.40
N ASP A 128 -4.98 35.42 10.17
CA ASP A 128 -6.19 35.56 10.97
C ASP A 128 -7.40 35.09 10.17
N ARG A 129 -8.44 34.66 10.85
CA ARG A 129 -9.74 34.35 10.21
C ARG A 129 -10.60 35.61 10.25
N THR A 130 -11.22 35.94 9.14
CA THR A 130 -12.15 37.06 9.01
C THR A 130 -13.58 36.62 9.30
N ASP A 131 -14.48 37.56 9.63
CA ASP A 131 -15.87 37.29 9.99
C ASP A 131 -16.67 36.64 8.84
N ASP A 132 -16.27 36.88 7.58
CA ASP A 132 -16.85 36.25 6.40
C ASP A 132 -16.29 34.83 6.14
N GLY A 133 -15.47 34.31 7.05
CA GLY A 133 -14.89 32.96 7.01
C GLY A 133 -13.69 32.81 6.10
N ARG A 134 -13.18 33.90 5.51
CA ARG A 134 -11.91 33.92 4.77
C ARG A 134 -10.70 34.02 5.71
N HIS A 135 -9.50 34.10 5.13
CA HIS A 135 -8.25 34.24 5.86
C HIS A 135 -7.51 35.50 5.42
N ARG A 136 -7.16 36.35 6.35
CA ARG A 136 -6.28 37.50 6.13
C ARG A 136 -4.87 37.11 6.54
N ALA A 137 -3.93 37.19 5.62
CA ALA A 137 -2.52 36.85 5.84
C ALA A 137 -1.62 38.05 5.63
N VAL A 138 -0.61 38.19 6.48
CA VAL A 138 0.48 39.14 6.29
C VAL A 138 1.58 38.41 5.51
N ILE A 139 1.91 38.90 4.33
CA ILE A 139 2.99 38.40 3.51
C ILE A 139 4.22 39.29 3.76
N GLN A 140 5.31 38.66 4.17
CA GLN A 140 6.60 39.33 4.33
C GLN A 140 7.57 38.80 3.28
N PRO A 141 7.75 39.48 2.15
CA PRO A 141 8.69 39.05 1.11
C PRO A 141 10.14 39.21 1.61
N ASP A 142 11.06 38.44 1.02
CA ASP A 142 12.50 38.56 1.28
C ASP A 142 13.04 39.92 0.83
N ALA A 143 12.37 40.55 -0.15
CA ALA A 143 12.68 41.91 -0.63
C ALA A 143 11.37 42.69 -0.82
N GLY A 144 11.27 43.84 -0.21
CA GLY A 144 10.09 44.71 -0.24
C GLY A 144 9.38 44.84 1.10
N ALA A 145 8.35 45.67 1.13
CA ALA A 145 7.56 45.91 2.34
C ALA A 145 6.53 44.77 2.55
N PRO A 146 6.19 44.44 3.80
CA PRO A 146 5.08 43.56 4.10
C PRO A 146 3.76 44.11 3.56
N TRP A 147 2.87 43.18 3.15
CA TRP A 147 1.54 43.52 2.64
C TRP A 147 0.50 42.50 3.08
N GLU A 148 -0.78 42.87 3.04
CA GLU A 148 -1.87 42.01 3.45
C GLU A 148 -2.55 41.36 2.23
N LEU A 149 -2.95 40.10 2.42
CA LEU A 149 -3.65 39.27 1.44
C LEU A 149 -4.88 38.64 2.09
N THR A 150 -5.99 38.60 1.36
CA THR A 150 -7.16 37.81 1.73
C THR A 150 -7.24 36.56 0.86
N ALA A 151 -7.31 35.38 1.49
CA ALA A 151 -7.44 34.10 0.81
C ALA A 151 -8.73 33.40 1.22
N ARG A 152 -9.36 32.71 0.28
CA ARG A 152 -10.54 31.88 0.55
C ARG A 152 -10.15 30.57 1.26
N HIS A 153 -9.07 29.96 0.80
CA HIS A 153 -8.50 28.74 1.38
C HIS A 153 -7.03 28.98 1.76
N VAL A 154 -6.57 28.26 2.79
CA VAL A 154 -5.16 28.26 3.17
C VAL A 154 -4.68 26.82 3.33
N ILE A 155 -3.54 26.54 2.70
CA ILE A 155 -2.76 25.29 2.89
C ILE A 155 -1.51 25.61 3.68
N ILE A 156 -1.30 24.94 4.80
CA ILE A 156 -0.11 25.03 5.65
C ILE A 156 0.85 23.89 5.29
N ALA A 157 1.99 24.24 4.72
CA ALA A 157 3.01 23.33 4.21
C ALA A 157 4.44 23.72 4.64
N HIS A 158 4.57 24.41 5.76
CA HIS A 158 5.87 24.96 6.23
C HIS A 158 6.72 23.96 7.02
N GLY A 159 6.40 22.65 6.96
CA GLY A 159 7.11 21.60 7.67
C GLY A 159 6.76 21.55 9.16
N VAL A 160 7.70 21.11 9.98
CA VAL A 160 7.51 20.97 11.42
C VAL A 160 7.50 22.35 12.09
N HIS A 161 6.34 22.70 12.68
CA HIS A 161 6.19 23.88 13.55
C HIS A 161 5.57 23.40 14.86
N GLY A 162 6.25 23.62 15.97
CA GLY A 162 5.87 23.12 17.29
C GLY A 162 6.76 21.96 17.74
N GLU A 163 6.21 21.02 18.49
CA GLU A 163 6.96 19.87 19.01
C GLU A 163 7.34 18.92 17.88
N ALA A 164 8.64 18.77 17.62
CA ALA A 164 9.18 17.70 16.80
C ALA A 164 9.02 16.36 17.54
N THR A 165 8.68 15.31 16.79
CA THR A 165 8.62 13.95 17.33
C THR A 165 9.89 13.15 17.05
N GLY A 166 10.86 13.75 16.38
CA GLY A 166 12.14 13.15 16.03
C GLY A 166 13.00 14.10 15.22
N VAL A 167 14.17 13.59 14.83
CA VAL A 167 15.14 14.30 14.00
C VAL A 167 15.72 13.35 12.95
N ALA A 168 16.00 13.89 11.76
CA ALA A 168 16.81 13.24 10.75
C ALA A 168 18.07 14.04 10.49
N ALA A 169 19.16 13.34 10.21
CA ALA A 169 20.41 13.93 9.77
C ALA A 169 20.94 13.15 8.55
N VAL A 170 21.53 13.87 7.62
CA VAL A 170 22.11 13.32 6.38
C VAL A 170 23.46 13.94 6.10
N ARG A 171 24.36 13.16 5.49
CA ARG A 171 25.68 13.63 5.06
C ARG A 171 26.14 12.84 3.84
N ARG A 172 26.89 13.49 2.95
CA ARG A 172 27.49 12.81 1.79
C ARG A 172 28.81 12.15 2.15
N TYR A 173 29.05 10.98 1.56
CA TYR A 173 30.27 10.19 1.68
C TYR A 173 30.86 9.91 0.30
N SER A 174 32.19 9.95 0.19
CA SER A 174 32.95 9.61 -1.02
C SER A 174 33.80 8.37 -0.83
N GLY A 175 34.32 7.82 -1.93
CA GLY A 175 35.12 6.58 -1.87
C GLY A 175 34.27 5.31 -1.80
N VAL A 176 32.98 5.40 -2.13
CA VAL A 176 32.04 4.27 -2.15
C VAL A 176 31.81 3.79 -3.59
N PRO A 177 31.89 2.48 -3.88
CA PRO A 177 31.58 1.97 -5.23
C PRO A 177 30.16 2.38 -5.66
N ARG A 178 30.03 2.81 -6.93
CA ARG A 178 28.70 3.12 -7.50
C ARG A 178 27.86 1.84 -7.51
N ARG A 179 26.78 1.85 -6.74
CA ARG A 179 25.71 0.85 -6.82
C ARG A 179 24.53 1.50 -7.53
N SER A 180 24.32 1.18 -8.78
CA SER A 180 23.20 1.71 -9.58
C SER A 180 21.83 1.13 -9.20
N GLU A 181 21.77 0.13 -8.31
CA GLU A 181 20.57 -0.71 -8.22
C GLU A 181 19.87 -0.71 -6.88
N ALA A 182 20.48 -0.24 -5.79
CA ALA A 182 19.83 -0.39 -4.49
C ALA A 182 20.17 0.71 -3.48
N VAL A 183 19.12 1.13 -2.78
CA VAL A 183 19.24 1.83 -1.50
C VAL A 183 19.56 0.79 -0.42
N THR A 184 20.59 1.02 0.37
CA THR A 184 20.90 0.18 1.52
C THR A 184 20.18 0.72 2.76
N MET A 185 19.44 -0.12 3.46
CA MET A 185 18.81 0.21 4.74
C MET A 185 19.28 -0.73 5.83
N LEU A 186 19.59 -0.18 7.00
CA LEU A 186 19.88 -0.94 8.21
C LEU A 186 18.72 -0.78 9.21
N ALA A 187 18.08 -1.88 9.52
CA ALA A 187 17.02 -1.93 10.51
C ALA A 187 17.51 -2.60 11.80
N ALA A 188 17.04 -2.11 12.94
CA ALA A 188 17.39 -2.61 14.26
C ALA A 188 18.93 -2.71 14.48
N PRO A 189 19.66 -1.57 14.44
CA PRO A 189 21.10 -1.55 14.68
C PRO A 189 21.46 -2.21 16.01
N SER A 190 22.61 -2.91 16.05
CA SER A 190 23.03 -3.69 17.22
C SER A 190 23.38 -2.84 18.44
N THR A 191 23.78 -1.58 18.21
CA THR A 191 24.22 -0.63 19.24
C THR A 191 23.11 0.13 19.95
N ILE A 192 21.85 -0.07 19.52
CA ILE A 192 20.70 0.63 20.09
C ILE A 192 20.01 -0.27 21.10
N ASP A 193 19.77 0.26 22.32
CA ASP A 193 18.96 -0.41 23.32
C ASP A 193 17.57 -0.71 22.72
N PRO A 194 17.07 -1.96 22.79
CA PRO A 194 15.73 -2.33 22.33
C PRO A 194 14.59 -1.52 22.95
N ARG A 195 14.86 -0.83 24.05
CA ARG A 195 13.91 0.04 24.76
C ARG A 195 13.92 1.48 24.23
N GLU A 196 14.92 1.84 23.43
CA GLU A 196 15.01 3.16 22.84
C GLU A 196 14.05 3.31 21.64
N HIS A 197 13.85 4.55 21.23
CA HIS A 197 12.98 4.90 20.09
C HIS A 197 13.51 4.32 18.78
N PRO A 198 12.61 4.08 17.79
CA PRO A 198 13.01 3.64 16.47
C PRO A 198 14.08 4.51 15.85
N THR A 199 15.12 3.86 15.33
CA THR A 199 16.20 4.51 14.58
C THR A 199 16.30 3.87 13.21
N TYR A 200 16.39 4.71 12.18
CA TYR A 200 16.51 4.32 10.78
C TYR A 200 17.85 4.77 10.26
N ILE A 201 18.55 3.91 9.54
CA ILE A 201 19.82 4.21 8.90
C ILE A 201 19.71 3.78 7.44
N TRP A 202 20.10 4.65 6.52
CA TRP A 202 20.04 4.35 5.10
C TRP A 202 21.22 4.95 4.34
N ALA A 203 21.56 4.35 3.20
CA ALA A 203 22.46 4.94 2.21
C ALA A 203 21.76 4.96 0.86
N VAL A 204 21.72 6.12 0.25
CA VAL A 204 21.14 6.36 -1.07
C VAL A 204 22.27 6.56 -2.06
N PRO A 205 22.30 5.86 -3.23
CA PRO A 205 23.26 6.14 -4.28
C PRO A 205 23.09 7.57 -4.76
N ASN A 206 24.17 8.17 -5.27
CA ASN A 206 24.15 9.54 -5.75
C ASN A 206 23.39 9.65 -7.10
N ALA A 207 22.43 10.56 -7.19
CA ALA A 207 21.76 10.90 -8.42
C ALA A 207 22.61 11.93 -9.20
N GLY A 208 23.13 11.53 -10.36
CA GLY A 208 23.85 12.46 -11.25
C GLY A 208 25.34 12.23 -11.42
N GLY A 209 25.81 11.06 -11.05
CA GLY A 209 27.00 10.51 -11.69
C GLY A 209 28.36 10.78 -11.12
N ASP A 210 28.54 11.36 -9.97
CA ASP A 210 29.84 11.29 -9.30
C ASP A 210 30.06 9.86 -8.81
N ALA A 211 30.78 9.09 -9.63
CA ALA A 211 31.14 7.72 -9.32
C ALA A 211 31.85 7.68 -7.98
N GLY A 212 31.29 6.93 -7.04
CA GLY A 212 31.90 6.74 -5.74
C GLY A 212 31.37 7.62 -4.61
N THR A 213 30.21 8.25 -4.76
CA THR A 213 29.57 8.98 -3.66
C THR A 213 28.20 8.39 -3.31
N CYS A 214 27.80 8.52 -2.05
CA CYS A 214 26.46 8.19 -1.56
C CYS A 214 26.02 9.19 -0.47
N THR A 215 24.71 9.34 -0.30
CA THR A 215 24.14 10.05 0.82
C THR A 215 23.78 9.05 1.92
N VAL A 216 24.33 9.24 3.11
CA VAL A 216 23.99 8.46 4.31
C VAL A 216 23.09 9.30 5.18
N GLY A 217 22.00 8.70 5.61
CA GLY A 217 21.05 9.31 6.51
C GLY A 217 20.77 8.44 7.73
N ALA A 218 20.44 9.12 8.80
CA ALA A 218 19.93 8.48 10.00
C ALA A 218 18.79 9.34 10.57
N ALA A 219 17.73 8.68 11.03
CA ALA A 219 16.61 9.33 11.69
C ALA A 219 16.29 8.60 12.99
N ARG A 220 15.95 9.36 14.02
CA ARG A 220 15.49 8.85 15.30
C ARG A 220 14.22 9.57 15.73
N LEU A 221 13.26 8.81 16.20
CA LEU A 221 12.08 9.34 16.87
C LEU A 221 12.40 9.57 18.36
N GLY A 222 11.86 10.66 18.94
CA GLY A 222 12.15 11.10 20.30
C GLY A 222 13.11 12.29 20.34
N GLU A 223 13.54 12.67 21.54
CA GLU A 223 14.43 13.80 21.72
C GLU A 223 15.89 13.41 21.39
N ILE A 224 16.51 14.16 20.48
CA ILE A 224 17.96 14.18 20.26
C ILE A 224 18.43 15.62 20.40
N ARG A 225 19.49 15.82 21.14
CA ARG A 225 20.11 17.14 21.24
C ARG A 225 20.87 17.46 19.96
N PRO A 226 20.83 18.69 19.49
CA PRO A 226 21.53 19.09 18.26
C PRO A 226 23.01 18.74 18.25
N GLU A 227 23.68 18.86 19.39
CA GLU A 227 25.11 18.53 19.56
C GLU A 227 25.44 17.06 19.35
N ASP A 228 24.47 16.16 19.48
CA ASP A 228 24.66 14.72 19.36
C ASP A 228 24.50 14.22 17.91
N LEU A 229 24.13 15.08 16.95
CA LEU A 229 23.80 14.66 15.58
C LEU A 229 24.98 14.19 14.76
N GLU A 230 26.15 14.81 14.91
CA GLU A 230 27.38 14.39 14.24
C GLU A 230 27.80 13.00 14.72
N GLU A 231 27.85 12.80 16.04
CA GLU A 231 28.17 11.51 16.66
C GLU A 231 27.14 10.45 16.27
N PHE A 232 25.86 10.83 16.17
CA PHE A 232 24.78 9.96 15.72
C PHE A 232 24.99 9.46 14.27
N LEU A 233 25.36 10.38 13.35
CA LEU A 233 25.68 10.00 11.98
C LEU A 233 26.95 9.17 11.87
N ASP A 234 27.98 9.46 12.64
CA ASP A 234 29.21 8.68 12.64
C ASP A 234 28.99 7.25 13.20
N ARG A 235 28.09 7.11 14.16
CA ARG A 235 27.65 5.80 14.64
C ARG A 235 26.84 5.06 13.58
N ALA A 236 25.89 5.75 12.95
CA ALA A 236 25.08 5.22 11.86
C ALA A 236 25.95 4.73 10.68
N TRP A 237 26.97 5.51 10.32
CA TRP A 237 27.92 5.11 9.29
C TRP A 237 28.70 3.85 9.66
N ARG A 238 29.23 3.76 10.87
CA ARG A 238 29.95 2.57 11.33
C ARG A 238 29.09 1.31 11.29
N GLU A 239 27.85 1.40 11.73
CA GLU A 239 26.90 0.29 11.68
C GLU A 239 26.59 -0.13 10.24
N LEU A 240 26.28 0.84 9.36
CA LEU A 240 25.89 0.58 7.97
C LEU A 240 27.06 0.02 7.16
N SER A 241 28.27 0.61 7.28
CA SER A 241 29.48 0.13 6.58
C SER A 241 30.02 -1.19 7.16
N GLY A 242 29.71 -1.49 8.41
CA GLY A 242 29.92 -2.80 9.01
C GLY A 242 29.00 -3.86 8.42
N ALA A 243 27.74 -3.54 8.24
CA ALA A 243 26.72 -4.44 7.67
C ALA A 243 26.90 -4.63 6.16
N ASP A 244 27.24 -3.56 5.42
CA ASP A 244 27.42 -3.58 3.97
C ASP A 244 28.90 -3.35 3.58
N SER A 245 29.56 -4.43 3.17
CA SER A 245 30.99 -4.40 2.80
C SER A 245 31.29 -3.46 1.61
N ALA A 246 30.33 -3.16 0.74
CA ALA A 246 30.52 -2.26 -0.39
C ALA A 246 30.54 -0.79 0.02
N LEU A 247 30.12 -0.47 1.22
CA LEU A 247 30.22 0.89 1.79
C LEU A 247 31.55 1.10 2.55
N ARG A 248 32.35 0.06 2.74
CA ARG A 248 33.61 0.15 3.49
C ARG A 248 34.59 1.06 2.78
N GLY A 249 35.27 1.90 3.56
CA GLY A 249 36.28 2.83 3.07
C GLY A 249 35.76 4.21 2.67
N GLY A 250 34.44 4.40 2.67
CA GLY A 250 33.85 5.72 2.41
C GLY A 250 34.18 6.71 3.51
N THR A 251 34.45 7.96 3.11
CA THR A 251 34.78 9.08 4.00
C THR A 251 33.78 10.21 3.84
N PRO A 252 33.42 10.92 4.92
CA PRO A 252 32.54 12.08 4.82
C PRO A 252 33.14 13.16 3.92
N CYS A 253 32.35 13.70 2.98
CA CYS A 253 32.79 14.67 1.98
C CYS A 253 31.90 15.92 1.88
N GLY A 254 31.09 16.19 2.87
CA GLY A 254 30.22 17.37 2.89
C GLY A 254 29.73 17.72 4.29
N PRO A 255 28.99 18.82 4.42
CA PRO A 255 28.39 19.21 5.70
C PRO A 255 27.26 18.23 6.11
N THR A 256 27.01 18.18 7.41
CA THR A 256 25.83 17.50 7.95
C THR A 256 24.61 18.39 7.82
N PHE A 257 23.55 17.86 7.24
CA PHE A 257 22.24 18.50 7.22
C PHE A 257 21.31 17.79 8.19
N SER A 258 20.52 18.54 8.92
CA SER A 258 19.56 17.99 9.88
C SER A 258 18.25 18.75 9.84
N GLY A 259 17.16 18.04 10.19
CA GLY A 259 15.84 18.63 10.28
C GLY A 259 14.94 17.86 11.25
N PRO A 260 14.00 18.58 11.87
CA PRO A 260 13.00 17.97 12.72
C PRO A 260 12.02 17.10 11.89
N LEU A 261 11.49 16.05 12.52
CA LEU A 261 10.45 15.19 11.97
C LEU A 261 9.18 15.30 12.81
N ASN A 262 8.02 15.16 12.17
CA ASN A 262 6.74 15.08 12.85
C ASN A 262 5.95 13.84 12.39
N SER A 263 5.84 12.86 13.29
CA SER A 263 5.08 11.61 13.11
C SER A 263 3.75 11.61 13.89
N GLY A 264 3.34 12.78 14.40
CA GLY A 264 2.18 12.94 15.26
C GLY A 264 0.83 13.06 14.54
N PHE A 265 0.67 12.46 13.36
CA PHE A 265 -0.58 12.57 12.60
C PHE A 265 -1.81 12.11 13.39
N THR A 266 -2.81 12.98 13.43
CA THR A 266 -4.19 12.68 13.82
C THR A 266 -5.15 13.39 12.85
N PRO A 267 -6.40 12.92 12.67
CA PRO A 267 -7.37 13.63 11.84
C PRO A 267 -7.64 15.06 12.28
N ALA A 268 -7.50 15.36 13.59
CA ALA A 268 -7.64 16.71 14.12
C ALA A 268 -6.53 17.62 13.61
N ASN A 269 -5.30 17.09 13.47
CA ASN A 269 -4.15 17.87 13.00
C ASN A 269 -4.20 18.20 11.51
N ALA A 270 -4.98 17.45 10.72
CA ALA A 270 -5.11 17.67 9.29
C ALA A 270 -5.77 19.02 8.94
N VAL A 271 -6.63 19.54 9.83
CA VAL A 271 -7.30 20.83 9.66
C VAL A 271 -7.36 21.56 10.99
N ALA A 272 -6.82 22.76 11.05
CA ALA A 272 -6.89 23.63 12.20
C ALA A 272 -7.31 25.04 11.75
N ASP A 273 -8.26 25.64 12.43
CA ASP A 273 -8.82 26.97 12.14
C ASP A 273 -9.31 27.15 10.69
N GLY A 274 -9.82 26.07 10.07
CA GLY A 274 -10.24 26.07 8.67
C GLY A 274 -9.10 25.97 7.66
N ARG A 275 -7.84 25.86 8.10
CA ARG A 275 -6.64 25.71 7.27
C ARG A 275 -6.30 24.25 7.11
N LEU A 276 -5.97 23.81 5.89
CA LEU A 276 -5.54 22.45 5.59
C LEU A 276 -4.04 22.34 5.85
N ARG A 277 -3.62 21.34 6.61
CA ARG A 277 -2.21 21.03 6.84
C ARG A 277 -1.78 19.84 5.98
N VAL A 278 -0.60 19.92 5.38
CA VAL A 278 -0.06 18.90 4.47
C VAL A 278 1.36 18.51 4.87
N GLY A 279 1.77 17.28 4.54
CA GLY A 279 3.10 16.76 4.87
C GLY A 279 3.39 16.80 6.37
N ASP A 280 4.60 17.18 6.74
CA ASP A 280 5.06 17.26 8.13
C ASP A 280 4.26 18.24 8.98
N ALA A 281 3.66 19.27 8.37
CA ALA A 281 2.76 20.20 9.09
C ALA A 281 1.50 19.50 9.60
N ALA A 282 1.12 18.36 8.98
CA ALA A 282 0.03 17.49 9.43
C ALA A 282 0.52 16.31 10.29
N GLY A 283 1.83 16.16 10.50
CA GLY A 283 2.43 15.04 11.22
C GLY A 283 2.56 13.77 10.39
N LEU A 284 2.69 13.90 9.07
CA LEU A 284 2.67 12.78 8.12
C LEU A 284 4.07 12.21 7.84
N VAL A 285 4.88 12.00 8.87
CA VAL A 285 6.06 11.15 8.82
C VAL A 285 5.73 9.80 9.44
N ASN A 286 6.02 8.73 8.73
CA ASN A 286 5.74 7.38 9.21
C ASN A 286 6.60 7.04 10.44
N PRO A 287 6.00 6.72 11.58
CA PRO A 287 6.76 6.47 12.81
C PRO A 287 7.52 5.14 12.80
N PHE A 288 7.29 4.26 11.83
CA PHE A 288 8.00 2.98 11.72
C PHE A 288 9.08 2.99 10.65
N THR A 289 8.85 3.63 9.50
CA THR A 289 9.81 3.66 8.37
C THR A 289 10.57 4.96 8.23
N GLY A 290 10.14 6.04 8.90
CA GLY A 290 10.70 7.39 8.72
C GLY A 290 10.31 8.05 7.39
N GLU A 291 9.49 7.39 6.55
CA GLU A 291 9.03 7.92 5.27
C GLU A 291 8.15 9.16 5.47
N GLY A 292 8.42 10.20 4.69
CA GLY A 292 7.66 11.47 4.73
C GLY A 292 7.35 12.02 3.34
N LEU A 293 8.22 11.79 2.35
CA LEU A 293 8.11 12.42 1.02
C LEU A 293 6.86 11.95 0.26
N GLY A 294 6.58 10.65 0.29
CA GLY A 294 5.37 10.11 -0.34
C GLY A 294 4.10 10.73 0.22
N TYR A 295 4.01 10.84 1.55
CA TYR A 295 2.84 11.47 2.21
C TYR A 295 2.77 12.98 1.95
N ALA A 296 3.92 13.65 1.80
CA ALA A 296 3.96 15.06 1.42
C ALA A 296 3.34 15.27 0.04
N VAL A 297 3.71 14.45 -0.96
CA VAL A 297 3.13 14.48 -2.31
C VAL A 297 1.63 14.24 -2.26
N GLU A 298 1.22 13.17 -1.61
CA GLU A 298 -0.18 12.72 -1.60
C GLU A 298 -1.11 13.66 -0.84
N SER A 299 -0.69 14.14 0.33
CA SER A 299 -1.50 15.08 1.10
C SER A 299 -1.63 16.42 0.39
N GLY A 300 -0.58 16.88 -0.31
CA GLY A 300 -0.62 18.06 -1.16
C GLY A 300 -1.66 17.92 -2.29
N MET A 301 -1.62 16.80 -3.02
CA MET A 301 -2.60 16.48 -4.06
C MET A 301 -4.02 16.35 -3.51
N ALA A 302 -4.19 15.72 -2.36
CA ALA A 302 -5.49 15.56 -1.72
C ALA A 302 -6.10 16.89 -1.30
N ALA A 303 -5.30 17.79 -0.72
CA ALA A 303 -5.73 19.14 -0.36
C ALA A 303 -6.17 19.92 -1.60
N ALA A 304 -5.37 19.90 -2.66
CA ALA A 304 -5.68 20.56 -3.91
C ALA A 304 -7.01 20.05 -4.53
N ARG A 305 -7.20 18.73 -4.59
CA ARG A 305 -8.45 18.12 -5.12
C ARG A 305 -9.68 18.51 -4.30
N CYS A 306 -9.58 18.47 -2.96
CA CYS A 306 -10.70 18.84 -2.10
C CYS A 306 -11.06 20.32 -2.22
N ILE A 307 -10.06 21.20 -2.37
CA ILE A 307 -10.28 22.62 -2.60
C ILE A 307 -10.88 22.86 -3.98
N ALA A 308 -10.32 22.31 -5.05
CA ALA A 308 -10.82 22.50 -6.41
C ALA A 308 -12.28 22.03 -6.55
N ALA A 309 -12.64 20.88 -5.94
CA ALA A 309 -14.01 20.37 -5.93
C ALA A 309 -14.99 21.22 -5.08
N ASN A 310 -14.50 22.02 -4.16
CA ASN A 310 -15.31 22.81 -3.21
C ASN A 310 -14.81 24.26 -3.09
N LEU A 311 -14.39 24.89 -4.18
CA LEU A 311 -13.72 26.18 -4.18
C LEU A 311 -14.52 27.28 -3.46
N GLN A 312 -15.84 27.27 -3.62
CA GLN A 312 -16.75 28.25 -3.01
C GLN A 312 -17.17 27.88 -1.57
N ASN A 313 -16.81 26.68 -1.09
CA ASN A 313 -17.21 26.21 0.23
C ASN A 313 -16.03 25.68 1.05
N PRO A 314 -15.25 26.56 1.73
CA PRO A 314 -14.08 26.18 2.52
C PRO A 314 -14.38 25.15 3.62
N GLY A 315 -15.56 25.25 4.25
CA GLY A 315 -15.96 24.31 5.29
C GLY A 315 -16.13 22.89 4.77
N ARG A 316 -16.69 22.73 3.55
CA ARG A 316 -16.83 21.43 2.89
C ARG A 316 -15.49 20.91 2.42
N ALA A 317 -14.65 21.74 1.83
CA ALA A 317 -13.30 21.35 1.42
C ALA A 317 -12.49 20.80 2.62
N ALA A 318 -12.53 21.48 3.76
CA ALA A 318 -11.85 21.07 4.99
C ALA A 318 -12.41 19.76 5.55
N LYS A 319 -13.74 19.59 5.55
CA LYS A 319 -14.39 18.34 6.00
C LYS A 319 -14.02 17.15 5.10
N ASP A 320 -14.07 17.34 3.78
CA ASP A 320 -13.76 16.30 2.81
C ASP A 320 -12.26 15.92 2.87
N TYR A 321 -11.37 16.90 3.03
CA TYR A 321 -9.94 16.65 3.24
C TYR A 321 -9.68 15.85 4.51
N ARG A 322 -10.23 16.27 5.66
CA ARG A 322 -10.09 15.56 6.95
C ARG A 322 -10.60 14.12 6.85
N ARG A 323 -11.78 13.92 6.24
CA ARG A 323 -12.36 12.58 6.03
C ARG A 323 -11.46 11.72 5.17
N ARG A 324 -10.92 12.28 4.07
CA ARG A 324 -10.02 11.56 3.17
C ARG A 324 -8.73 11.12 3.86
N LEU A 325 -8.07 12.03 4.58
CA LEU A 325 -6.86 11.67 5.33
C LEU A 325 -7.15 10.68 6.46
N ALA A 326 -8.29 10.83 7.14
CA ALA A 326 -8.69 9.89 8.19
C ALA A 326 -8.88 8.48 7.63
N ALA A 327 -9.62 8.34 6.54
CA ALA A 327 -9.84 7.04 5.88
C ALA A 327 -8.53 6.40 5.40
N SER A 328 -7.61 7.21 4.86
CA SER A 328 -6.36 6.69 4.28
C SER A 328 -5.27 6.43 5.31
N TYR A 329 -5.16 7.26 6.35
CA TYR A 329 -3.97 7.27 7.19
C TYR A 329 -4.19 6.86 8.65
N VAL A 330 -5.40 6.98 9.22
CA VAL A 330 -5.58 6.68 10.65
C VAL A 330 -5.13 5.25 10.97
N GLY A 331 -5.69 4.25 10.30
CA GLY A 331 -5.33 2.86 10.54
C GLY A 331 -3.86 2.57 10.24
N TYR A 332 -3.32 3.21 9.21
CA TYR A 332 -1.93 3.05 8.83
C TYR A 332 -0.95 3.64 9.86
N PHE A 333 -1.17 4.88 10.27
CA PHE A 333 -0.30 5.53 11.27
C PHE A 333 -0.46 4.93 12.67
N GLU A 334 -1.64 4.43 13.03
CA GLU A 334 -1.82 3.64 14.26
C GLU A 334 -1.03 2.34 14.20
N THR A 335 -1.09 1.63 13.08
CA THR A 335 -0.29 0.42 12.84
C THR A 335 1.20 0.71 12.91
N ALA A 336 1.65 1.76 12.24
CA ALA A 336 3.06 2.17 12.23
C ALA A 336 3.54 2.57 13.64
N ARG A 337 2.74 3.29 14.42
CA ARG A 337 3.05 3.60 15.83
C ARG A 337 3.12 2.36 16.70
N HIS A 338 2.22 1.39 16.48
CA HIS A 338 2.25 0.13 17.20
C HIS A 338 3.49 -0.70 16.85
N ALA A 339 3.82 -0.79 15.57
CA ALA A 339 5.05 -1.42 15.09
C ALA A 339 6.30 -0.73 15.63
N ALA A 340 6.31 0.60 15.69
CA ALA A 340 7.40 1.39 16.24
C ALA A 340 7.63 1.13 17.74
N ARG A 341 6.56 0.95 18.53
CA ARG A 341 6.67 0.58 19.96
C ARG A 341 7.27 -0.81 20.17
N ARG A 342 7.22 -1.67 19.17
CA ARG A 342 7.78 -3.02 19.16
C ARG A 342 8.80 -3.19 18.05
N TYR A 343 9.55 -2.14 17.81
CA TYR A 343 10.42 -1.96 16.64
C TYR A 343 11.31 -3.19 16.34
N HIS A 344 12.07 -3.65 17.32
CA HIS A 344 12.97 -4.79 17.14
C HIS A 344 12.24 -6.11 16.86
N LEU A 345 11.08 -6.34 17.51
CA LEU A 345 10.28 -7.54 17.27
C LEU A 345 9.69 -7.50 15.85
N THR A 346 9.14 -6.35 15.43
CA THR A 346 8.56 -6.18 14.10
C THR A 346 9.61 -6.41 13.01
N TRP A 347 10.80 -5.83 13.15
CA TRP A 347 11.89 -6.06 12.21
C TRP A 347 12.36 -7.50 12.19
N ARG A 348 12.42 -8.18 13.33
CA ARG A 348 12.76 -9.62 13.40
C ARG A 348 11.76 -10.46 12.63
N VAL A 349 10.47 -10.19 12.77
CA VAL A 349 9.41 -10.87 12.02
C VAL A 349 9.55 -10.59 10.51
N LEU A 350 9.73 -9.33 10.12
CA LEU A 350 9.91 -8.96 8.71
C LEU A 350 11.15 -9.62 8.10
N ALA A 351 12.27 -9.64 8.82
CA ALA A 351 13.51 -10.28 8.36
C ALA A 351 13.38 -11.79 8.25
N SER A 352 12.76 -12.46 9.22
CA SER A 352 12.56 -13.92 9.20
C SER A 352 11.60 -14.37 8.10
N THR A 353 10.73 -13.48 7.63
CA THR A 353 9.77 -13.75 6.57
C THR A 353 10.19 -13.16 5.22
N ALA A 354 11.37 -12.57 5.13
CA ALA A 354 11.85 -11.87 3.94
C ALA A 354 11.95 -12.77 2.70
N ASP A 355 12.32 -14.03 2.90
CA ASP A 355 12.41 -15.05 1.82
C ASP A 355 11.07 -15.77 1.56
N SER A 356 10.02 -15.41 2.27
CA SER A 356 8.74 -16.07 2.08
C SER A 356 7.99 -15.44 0.92
N ASP A 357 7.77 -16.20 -0.15
CA ASP A 357 6.93 -15.82 -1.28
C ASP A 357 5.43 -15.98 -0.99
N ARG A 358 5.09 -16.36 0.25
CA ARG A 358 3.68 -16.43 0.65
C ARG A 358 3.02 -15.07 0.46
N PRO A 359 1.86 -15.02 -0.22
CA PRO A 359 1.16 -13.76 -0.50
C PRO A 359 0.91 -12.90 0.74
N PHE A 360 0.64 -13.54 1.87
CA PHE A 360 0.48 -12.88 3.16
C PHE A 360 1.72 -12.06 3.58
N PHE A 361 2.91 -12.64 3.50
CA PHE A 361 4.13 -11.93 3.93
C PHE A 361 4.59 -10.91 2.90
N ALA A 362 4.43 -11.19 1.61
CA ALA A 362 4.69 -10.22 0.56
C ALA A 362 3.83 -8.96 0.77
N LYS A 363 2.54 -9.13 1.10
CA LYS A 363 1.65 -8.04 1.48
C LYS A 363 2.09 -7.32 2.76
N ALA A 364 2.43 -8.08 3.80
CA ALA A 364 2.86 -7.52 5.08
C ALA A 364 4.10 -6.64 4.90
N ARG A 365 5.10 -7.15 4.19
CA ARG A 365 6.32 -6.40 3.87
C ARG A 365 6.00 -5.14 3.08
N ARG A 366 5.23 -5.25 2.00
CA ARG A 366 4.84 -4.10 1.18
C ARG A 366 4.05 -3.07 1.99
N ALA A 367 3.10 -3.50 2.81
CA ALA A 367 2.30 -2.60 3.64
C ALA A 367 3.12 -1.84 4.69
N VAL A 368 4.19 -2.44 5.19
CA VAL A 368 5.05 -1.83 6.23
C VAL A 368 6.20 -1.03 5.63
N LEU A 369 6.88 -1.59 4.62
CA LEU A 369 8.10 -0.99 4.05
C LEU A 369 7.80 -0.02 2.91
N PHE A 370 6.77 -0.31 2.09
CA PHE A 370 6.43 0.44 0.89
C PHE A 370 4.94 0.72 0.87
N PRO A 371 4.45 1.62 1.72
CA PRO A 371 3.04 1.96 1.73
C PRO A 371 2.63 2.53 0.38
N ASP A 372 1.58 1.98 -0.18
CA ASP A 372 1.05 2.40 -1.50
C ASP A 372 0.36 3.77 -1.46
N GLY A 373 0.49 4.48 -0.36
CA GLY A 373 0.03 5.84 -0.19
C GLY A 373 -1.48 6.04 -0.23
N LEU A 374 -1.91 7.29 -0.50
CA LEU A 374 -3.31 7.64 -0.81
C LEU A 374 -3.80 7.08 -2.14
N ALA A 375 -2.90 6.64 -3.01
CA ALA A 375 -3.25 5.78 -4.12
C ALA A 375 -3.83 4.45 -3.64
N GLY A 376 -3.66 4.13 -2.37
CA GLY A 376 -4.47 3.19 -1.59
C GLY A 376 -5.92 3.61 -1.47
N LEU A 377 -6.56 3.87 -2.58
CA LEU A 377 -7.98 3.61 -2.71
C LEU A 377 -8.23 2.22 -2.15
N THR A 378 -9.28 2.00 -1.38
CA THR A 378 -9.66 0.65 -0.95
C THR A 378 -9.63 -0.29 -2.15
N ALA A 379 -9.38 -1.57 -1.94
CA ALA A 379 -9.44 -2.54 -3.06
C ALA A 379 -10.74 -2.40 -3.87
N ALA A 380 -11.84 -2.01 -3.21
CA ALA A 380 -13.12 -1.67 -3.81
C ALA A 380 -13.06 -0.45 -4.75
N GLU A 381 -12.34 0.60 -4.37
CA GLU A 381 -12.23 1.83 -5.20
C GLU A 381 -11.33 1.63 -6.43
N ARG A 382 -10.49 0.59 -6.43
CA ARG A 382 -9.60 0.23 -7.55
C ARG A 382 -10.19 -0.79 -8.51
N MET A 383 -11.29 -1.42 -8.14
CA MET A 383 -12.00 -2.30 -9.08
C MET A 383 -12.54 -1.46 -10.24
N LEU A 384 -12.11 -1.80 -11.44
CA LEU A 384 -12.75 -1.32 -12.68
C LEU A 384 -14.06 -2.10 -12.83
N LEU A 385 -15.13 -1.48 -12.40
CA LEU A 385 -16.48 -2.00 -12.56
C LEU A 385 -17.18 -1.20 -13.66
N PRO A 386 -18.01 -1.83 -14.49
CA PRO A 386 -18.94 -1.10 -15.35
C PRO A 386 -19.78 -0.11 -14.54
N ASP A 387 -20.06 1.08 -15.09
CA ASP A 387 -20.71 2.17 -14.37
C ASP A 387 -22.05 1.77 -13.72
N ALA A 388 -22.79 0.89 -14.38
CA ALA A 388 -24.08 0.41 -13.89
C ALA A 388 -23.98 -0.43 -12.61
N GLU A 389 -22.94 -1.24 -12.49
CA GLU A 389 -22.68 -2.12 -11.34
C GLU A 389 -21.90 -1.40 -10.25
N ALA A 390 -21.06 -0.43 -10.61
CA ALA A 390 -20.26 0.36 -9.67
C ALA A 390 -21.14 1.14 -8.68
N ALA A 391 -22.30 1.63 -9.11
CA ALA A 391 -23.20 2.40 -8.26
C ALA A 391 -23.73 1.62 -7.05
N SER A 392 -23.98 0.32 -7.18
CA SER A 392 -24.50 -0.54 -6.11
C SER A 392 -23.42 -1.33 -5.38
N LEU A 393 -22.47 -1.92 -6.10
CA LEU A 393 -21.46 -2.81 -5.55
C LEU A 393 -20.37 -2.05 -4.79
N LYS A 394 -19.91 -0.92 -5.30
CA LYS A 394 -18.80 -0.17 -4.71
C LYS A 394 -19.09 0.32 -3.28
N PRO A 395 -20.25 0.91 -2.96
CA PRO A 395 -20.58 1.28 -1.59
C PRO A 395 -20.61 0.08 -0.63
N PHE A 396 -21.09 -1.07 -1.09
CA PHE A 396 -21.08 -2.31 -0.30
C PHE A 396 -19.67 -2.80 0.01
N LEU A 397 -18.79 -2.86 -0.99
CA LEU A 397 -17.41 -3.29 -0.80
C LEU A 397 -16.62 -2.33 0.10
N VAL A 398 -16.86 -1.02 -0.02
CA VAL A 398 -16.27 -0.01 0.90
C VAL A 398 -16.74 -0.28 2.33
N ALA A 399 -18.03 -0.53 2.54
CA ALA A 399 -18.55 -0.86 3.87
C ALA A 399 -17.98 -2.18 4.40
N CYS A 400 -17.77 -3.21 3.55
CA CYS A 400 -17.09 -4.45 3.95
C CYS A 400 -15.65 -4.16 4.40
N ASP A 401 -14.90 -3.38 3.63
CA ASP A 401 -13.51 -3.03 3.96
C ASP A 401 -13.43 -2.24 5.29
N GLU A 402 -14.34 -1.28 5.51
CA GLU A 402 -14.42 -0.53 6.78
C GLU A 402 -14.71 -1.43 7.97
N VAL A 403 -15.66 -2.34 7.85
CA VAL A 403 -16.01 -3.31 8.93
C VAL A 403 -14.85 -4.26 9.19
N ALA A 404 -14.23 -4.83 8.15
CA ALA A 404 -13.10 -5.74 8.27
C ALA A 404 -11.91 -5.08 8.96
N VAL A 405 -11.58 -3.86 8.56
CA VAL A 405 -10.52 -3.05 9.18
C VAL A 405 -10.83 -2.73 10.62
N SER A 406 -12.06 -2.31 10.92
CA SER A 406 -12.48 -1.99 12.29
C SER A 406 -12.40 -3.20 13.22
N ALA A 407 -12.80 -4.38 12.72
CA ALA A 407 -12.79 -5.63 13.49
C ALA A 407 -11.38 -6.09 13.89
N VAL A 408 -10.38 -5.74 13.08
CA VAL A 408 -8.98 -6.16 13.28
C VAL A 408 -8.14 -5.09 13.96
N ARG A 409 -8.46 -3.81 13.75
CA ARG A 409 -7.62 -2.66 14.12
C ARG A 409 -7.43 -2.50 15.63
N SER A 410 -8.48 -2.79 16.44
CA SER A 410 -8.42 -2.62 17.88
C SER A 410 -7.40 -3.56 18.54
N ASP A 411 -7.32 -4.78 18.06
CA ASP A 411 -6.55 -5.84 18.69
C ASP A 411 -5.19 -6.05 18.02
N TRP A 412 -5.16 -5.91 16.67
CA TRP A 412 -3.95 -6.07 15.89
C TRP A 412 -3.88 -5.09 14.72
N PRO A 413 -3.47 -3.83 14.94
CA PRO A 413 -3.43 -2.77 13.93
C PRO A 413 -2.63 -3.11 12.67
N PHE A 414 -1.60 -3.94 12.79
CA PHE A 414 -0.80 -4.42 11.67
C PHE A 414 -1.61 -5.28 10.68
N LEU A 415 -2.47 -6.18 11.18
CA LEU A 415 -3.33 -6.99 10.33
C LEU A 415 -4.42 -6.17 9.65
N ALA A 416 -4.91 -5.10 10.28
CA ALA A 416 -5.88 -4.21 9.65
C ALA A 416 -5.36 -3.65 8.32
N ARG A 417 -4.07 -3.35 8.25
CA ARG A 417 -3.44 -2.91 7.01
C ARG A 417 -3.38 -4.00 5.96
N LEU A 418 -3.11 -5.25 6.36
CA LEU A 418 -3.11 -6.39 5.44
C LEU A 418 -4.48 -6.61 4.81
N VAL A 419 -5.54 -6.38 5.56
CA VAL A 419 -6.91 -6.44 5.06
C VAL A 419 -7.16 -5.36 4.01
N ILE A 420 -6.68 -4.12 4.25
CA ILE A 420 -6.84 -3.00 3.31
C ILE A 420 -5.98 -3.18 2.06
N THR A 421 -4.74 -3.64 2.22
CA THR A 421 -3.78 -3.77 1.13
C THR A 421 -3.90 -5.11 0.39
N ALA A 422 -5.06 -5.73 0.38
CA ALA A 422 -5.35 -6.98 -0.33
C ALA A 422 -4.96 -7.00 -1.83
N GLU A 423 -3.91 -6.29 -2.19
CA GLU A 423 -3.43 -5.96 -3.54
C GLU A 423 -2.21 -6.71 -3.99
N THR A 424 -1.96 -7.86 -3.52
CA THR A 424 -0.93 -8.62 -4.20
C THR A 424 -1.50 -9.32 -5.41
N SER A 425 -0.71 -9.27 -6.41
CA SER A 425 -0.91 -9.57 -7.82
C SER A 425 -1.84 -10.73 -8.18
N SER A 426 -1.80 -11.85 -7.52
CA SER A 426 -2.60 -13.03 -7.87
C SER A 426 -3.99 -13.04 -7.24
N HIS A 427 -4.18 -12.46 -6.07
CA HIS A 427 -5.46 -12.52 -5.36
C HIS A 427 -6.33 -11.26 -5.51
N ARG A 428 -5.92 -10.30 -6.35
CA ARG A 428 -6.70 -9.08 -6.64
C ARG A 428 -8.10 -9.37 -7.15
N ARG A 429 -8.25 -10.46 -7.88
CA ARG A 429 -9.50 -10.90 -8.48
C ARG A 429 -10.37 -11.71 -7.54
N LEU A 430 -9.79 -12.30 -6.49
CA LEU A 430 -10.52 -13.10 -5.53
C LEU A 430 -11.17 -12.21 -4.46
N ARG A 431 -12.38 -11.76 -4.73
CA ARG A 431 -13.22 -10.98 -3.82
C ARG A 431 -14.53 -11.71 -3.55
N PRO A 432 -14.58 -12.66 -2.61
CA PRO A 432 -15.79 -13.46 -2.32
C PRO A 432 -17.00 -12.63 -1.88
N ALA A 433 -16.79 -11.42 -1.39
CA ALA A 433 -17.88 -10.48 -1.10
C ALA A 433 -18.65 -10.06 -2.37
N VAL A 434 -18.05 -10.12 -3.56
CA VAL A 434 -18.72 -9.77 -4.83
C VAL A 434 -19.82 -10.77 -5.19
N PRO A 435 -19.54 -12.09 -5.34
CA PRO A 435 -20.60 -13.05 -5.61
C PRO A 435 -21.60 -13.16 -4.45
N PHE A 436 -21.18 -12.92 -3.21
CA PHE A 436 -22.11 -12.83 -2.09
C PHE A 436 -23.11 -11.69 -2.27
N PHE A 437 -22.65 -10.47 -2.60
CA PHE A 437 -23.52 -9.31 -2.81
C PHE A 437 -24.44 -9.50 -4.01
N ALA A 438 -23.91 -9.99 -5.13
CA ALA A 438 -24.72 -10.24 -6.32
C ALA A 438 -25.80 -11.29 -6.03
N ALA A 439 -25.48 -12.35 -5.29
CA ALA A 439 -26.42 -13.39 -4.89
C ALA A 439 -27.51 -12.88 -3.92
N LEU A 440 -27.25 -11.84 -3.12
CA LEU A 440 -28.31 -11.19 -2.30
C LEU A 440 -29.45 -10.67 -3.18
N GLY A 441 -29.16 -10.24 -4.41
CA GLY A 441 -30.17 -9.78 -5.37
C GLY A 441 -30.94 -10.90 -6.07
N ALA A 442 -30.47 -12.14 -6.01
CA ALA A 442 -31.03 -13.26 -6.76
C ALA A 442 -32.49 -13.63 -6.38
N GLY A 443 -32.98 -13.18 -5.23
CA GLY A 443 -34.37 -13.31 -4.79
C GLY A 443 -35.30 -12.20 -5.31
N GLY A 444 -34.83 -11.32 -6.21
CA GLY A 444 -35.60 -10.23 -6.77
C GLY A 444 -35.76 -9.01 -5.85
N ARG A 445 -35.00 -8.96 -4.75
CA ARG A 445 -34.94 -7.79 -3.85
C ARG A 445 -33.60 -7.08 -4.06
N PRO A 446 -33.56 -5.73 -3.94
CA PRO A 446 -32.30 -5.00 -3.98
C PRO A 446 -31.34 -5.53 -2.89
N PRO A 447 -30.04 -5.73 -3.19
CA PRO A 447 -29.07 -6.13 -2.20
C PRO A 447 -28.99 -5.13 -1.05
N ASP A 448 -29.03 -5.65 0.19
CA ASP A 448 -29.01 -4.82 1.39
C ASP A 448 -27.55 -4.53 1.81
N ILE A 449 -27.18 -3.27 1.81
CA ILE A 449 -25.85 -2.80 2.24
C ILE A 449 -25.56 -3.12 3.72
N ALA A 450 -26.62 -3.28 4.56
CA ALA A 450 -26.45 -3.69 5.95
C ALA A 450 -25.79 -5.09 6.08
N ARG A 451 -25.84 -5.91 5.03
CA ARG A 451 -25.15 -7.20 4.96
C ARG A 451 -23.63 -7.09 4.73
N ALA A 452 -23.09 -5.87 4.66
CA ALA A 452 -21.64 -5.65 4.53
C ALA A 452 -20.83 -6.31 5.66
N THR A 453 -21.41 -6.45 6.87
CA THR A 453 -20.76 -7.16 7.98
C THR A 453 -20.53 -8.65 7.66
N VAL A 454 -21.47 -9.30 6.99
CA VAL A 454 -21.31 -10.69 6.53
C VAL A 454 -20.27 -10.74 5.41
N GLY A 455 -20.32 -9.81 4.46
CA GLY A 455 -19.31 -9.68 3.41
C GLY A 455 -17.90 -9.51 4.00
N ALA A 456 -17.75 -8.66 5.00
CA ALA A 456 -16.49 -8.47 5.72
C ALA A 456 -16.02 -9.75 6.43
N ALA A 457 -16.92 -10.50 7.06
CA ALA A 457 -16.60 -11.78 7.69
C ALA A 457 -16.11 -12.81 6.66
N ILE A 458 -16.74 -12.88 5.49
CA ILE A 458 -16.34 -13.74 4.38
C ILE A 458 -14.93 -13.37 3.89
N GLU A 459 -14.64 -12.06 3.70
CA GLU A 459 -13.32 -11.59 3.29
C GLU A 459 -12.24 -11.91 4.34
N LEU A 460 -12.52 -11.69 5.63
CA LEU A 460 -11.60 -12.03 6.72
C LEU A 460 -11.32 -13.53 6.80
N ALA A 461 -12.36 -14.37 6.68
CA ALA A 461 -12.21 -15.82 6.67
C ALA A 461 -11.39 -16.29 5.46
N THR A 462 -11.62 -15.72 4.28
CA THR A 462 -10.85 -16.00 3.07
C THR A 462 -9.38 -15.63 3.25
N LEU A 463 -9.09 -14.43 3.77
CA LEU A 463 -7.73 -14.00 4.08
C LEU A 463 -7.08 -14.92 5.12
N GLY A 464 -7.81 -15.32 6.17
CA GLY A 464 -7.33 -16.27 7.17
C GLY A 464 -7.00 -17.62 6.54
N ALA A 465 -7.86 -18.18 5.71
CA ALA A 465 -7.62 -19.44 5.01
C ALA A 465 -6.41 -19.33 4.05
N LEU A 466 -6.28 -18.24 3.31
CA LEU A 466 -5.18 -17.99 2.38
C LEU A 466 -3.85 -17.66 3.10
N ALA A 467 -3.89 -17.09 4.31
CA ALA A 467 -2.68 -16.80 5.08
C ALA A 467 -1.82 -18.04 5.32
N PHE A 468 -2.45 -19.21 5.43
CA PHE A 468 -1.78 -20.47 5.65
C PHE A 468 -1.29 -21.15 4.36
N LEU A 469 -1.57 -20.63 3.18
CA LEU A 469 -1.12 -21.21 1.92
C LEU A 469 0.34 -20.82 1.66
N GLY A 470 1.18 -21.80 1.46
CA GLY A 470 2.59 -21.68 1.11
C GLY A 470 3.46 -22.74 1.78
N PRO A 471 4.66 -23.01 1.23
CA PRO A 471 5.54 -24.03 1.76
C PRO A 471 5.91 -23.71 3.21
N SER A 472 5.87 -24.72 4.06
CA SER A 472 6.55 -24.65 5.35
C SER A 472 8.03 -24.59 5.04
N ALA A 473 8.74 -23.56 5.55
CA ALA A 473 10.19 -23.56 5.44
C ALA A 473 10.71 -24.88 6.02
N PRO A 474 11.66 -25.54 5.35
CA PRO A 474 12.19 -26.80 5.86
C PRO A 474 12.73 -26.55 7.28
N VAL A 475 12.18 -27.30 8.24
CA VAL A 475 12.63 -27.24 9.63
C VAL A 475 14.11 -27.64 9.63
N ARG A 476 14.99 -26.71 9.94
CA ARG A 476 16.43 -27.01 10.08
C ARG A 476 16.58 -27.97 11.27
N PRO A 477 17.06 -29.19 11.06
CA PRO A 477 17.27 -30.12 12.16
C PRO A 477 18.30 -29.51 13.13
N GLY A 478 17.93 -29.36 14.40
CA GLY A 478 18.85 -28.98 15.48
C GLY A 478 18.75 -27.56 16.03
N GLY A 479 17.86 -26.70 15.51
CA GLY A 479 17.67 -25.35 16.05
C GLY A 479 16.60 -25.30 17.14
N ARG A 480 16.94 -24.85 18.35
CA ARG A 480 15.96 -24.47 19.40
C ARG A 480 15.27 -23.13 19.12
N ALA A 481 15.45 -22.54 17.94
CA ALA A 481 14.87 -21.24 17.58
C ALA A 481 13.43 -21.40 17.09
N VAL A 482 12.53 -20.57 17.59
CA VAL A 482 11.14 -20.48 17.12
C VAL A 482 11.17 -19.98 15.67
N ASP A 483 10.53 -20.71 14.76
CA ASP A 483 10.25 -20.20 13.40
C ASP A 483 9.14 -19.14 13.50
N TRP A 484 9.55 -17.89 13.66
CA TRP A 484 8.66 -16.74 13.76
C TRP A 484 7.86 -16.53 12.49
N GLY A 485 8.38 -16.95 11.34
CA GLY A 485 7.68 -16.88 10.08
C GLY A 485 6.41 -17.71 10.09
N THR A 486 6.53 -19.00 10.30
CA THR A 486 5.39 -19.93 10.38
C THR A 486 4.49 -19.59 11.56
N THR A 487 5.03 -19.29 12.72
CA THR A 487 4.26 -18.93 13.92
C THR A 487 3.39 -17.68 13.68
N SER A 488 3.95 -16.63 13.08
CA SER A 488 3.19 -15.39 12.81
C SER A 488 2.05 -15.60 11.83
N VAL A 489 2.23 -16.47 10.83
CA VAL A 489 1.18 -16.82 9.87
C VAL A 489 0.04 -17.56 10.55
N ILE A 490 0.38 -18.56 11.35
CA ILE A 490 -0.64 -19.34 12.08
C ILE A 490 -1.46 -18.40 12.97
N LEU A 491 -0.80 -17.60 13.80
CA LEU A 491 -1.48 -16.67 14.70
C LEU A 491 -2.34 -15.65 13.96
N ALA A 492 -1.85 -15.12 12.83
CA ALA A 492 -2.60 -14.17 12.02
C ALA A 492 -3.83 -14.81 11.37
N GLY A 493 -3.67 -16.01 10.83
CA GLY A 493 -4.79 -16.75 10.24
C GLY A 493 -5.86 -17.09 11.27
N ASP A 494 -5.47 -17.63 12.42
CA ASP A 494 -6.37 -17.96 13.51
C ASP A 494 -7.12 -16.72 14.03
N PHE A 495 -6.41 -15.60 14.17
CA PHE A 495 -7.03 -14.34 14.57
C PHE A 495 -8.06 -13.85 13.54
N LEU A 496 -7.76 -13.89 12.24
CA LEU A 496 -8.69 -13.48 11.19
C LEU A 496 -9.94 -14.38 11.16
N LEU A 497 -9.78 -15.70 11.30
CA LEU A 497 -10.88 -16.65 11.37
C LEU A 497 -11.76 -16.41 12.60
N ALA A 498 -11.15 -16.14 13.77
CA ALA A 498 -11.87 -15.83 15.00
C ALA A 498 -12.65 -14.51 14.87
N GLN A 499 -12.07 -13.45 14.26
CA GLN A 499 -12.79 -12.20 14.02
C GLN A 499 -13.95 -12.38 13.04
N ALA A 500 -13.76 -13.17 11.97
CA ALA A 500 -14.84 -13.51 11.04
C ALA A 500 -16.01 -14.23 11.74
N ALA A 501 -15.71 -15.24 12.55
CA ALA A 501 -16.72 -15.97 13.33
C ALA A 501 -17.44 -15.03 14.32
N ARG A 502 -16.72 -14.15 15.01
CA ARG A 502 -17.30 -13.16 15.94
C ARG A 502 -18.27 -12.21 15.23
N LEU A 503 -17.90 -11.70 14.05
CA LEU A 503 -18.79 -10.83 13.27
C LEU A 503 -20.09 -11.53 12.89
N VAL A 504 -20.01 -12.78 12.41
CA VAL A 504 -21.21 -13.56 12.05
C VAL A 504 -22.06 -13.85 13.28
N ALA A 505 -21.46 -14.32 14.37
CA ALA A 505 -22.20 -14.63 15.59
C ALA A 505 -22.93 -13.40 16.16
N THR A 506 -22.34 -12.21 16.02
CA THR A 506 -22.91 -10.96 16.56
C THR A 506 -23.99 -10.37 15.65
N TYR A 507 -23.78 -10.36 14.34
CA TYR A 507 -24.59 -9.58 13.41
C TYR A 507 -25.44 -10.41 12.43
N ALA A 508 -25.18 -11.71 12.34
CA ALA A 508 -25.93 -12.63 11.48
C ALA A 508 -26.03 -14.04 12.11
N PRO A 509 -26.58 -14.15 13.33
CA PRO A 509 -26.61 -15.42 14.06
C PRO A 509 -27.36 -16.51 13.31
N GLU A 510 -28.27 -16.16 12.40
CA GLU A 510 -29.04 -17.09 11.57
C GLU A 510 -28.18 -17.95 10.61
N ILE A 511 -26.92 -17.53 10.35
CA ILE A 511 -25.99 -18.28 9.51
C ILE A 511 -24.78 -18.83 10.28
N SER A 512 -24.72 -18.63 11.61
CA SER A 512 -23.52 -18.99 12.40
C SER A 512 -23.10 -20.44 12.25
N TRP A 513 -24.05 -21.38 12.27
CA TRP A 513 -23.75 -22.78 12.05
C TRP A 513 -23.18 -23.08 10.65
N SER A 514 -23.84 -22.57 9.62
CA SER A 514 -23.37 -22.76 8.23
C SER A 514 -22.01 -22.09 8.00
N PHE A 515 -21.72 -21.02 8.72
CA PHE A 515 -20.43 -20.35 8.65
C PHE A 515 -19.34 -21.14 9.38
N ALA A 516 -19.66 -21.70 10.56
CA ALA A 516 -18.74 -22.57 11.31
C ALA A 516 -18.42 -23.85 10.53
N ASP A 517 -19.42 -24.50 9.91
CA ASP A 517 -19.21 -25.65 9.04
C ASP A 517 -18.26 -25.32 7.88
N TRP A 518 -18.48 -24.16 7.23
CA TRP A 518 -17.60 -23.70 6.16
C TRP A 518 -16.14 -23.48 6.62
N LEU A 519 -15.93 -22.87 7.80
CA LEU A 519 -14.59 -22.72 8.38
C LEU A 519 -13.96 -24.08 8.69
N SER A 520 -14.73 -25.03 9.16
CA SER A 520 -14.30 -26.40 9.42
C SER A 520 -13.89 -27.10 8.13
N ASP A 521 -14.70 -26.99 7.07
CA ASP A 521 -14.38 -27.54 5.74
C ASP A 521 -13.10 -26.96 5.16
N LEU A 522 -12.93 -25.62 5.23
CA LEU A 522 -11.70 -24.96 4.79
C LEU A 522 -10.48 -25.48 5.55
N THR A 523 -10.62 -25.72 6.85
CA THR A 523 -9.53 -26.24 7.69
C THR A 523 -9.23 -27.69 7.36
N ALA A 524 -10.24 -28.52 7.18
CA ALA A 524 -10.11 -29.95 6.81
C ALA A 524 -9.41 -30.10 5.46
N LEU A 525 -9.87 -29.38 4.43
CA LEU A 525 -9.25 -29.37 3.09
C LEU A 525 -7.76 -29.00 3.15
N ARG A 526 -7.40 -28.13 4.07
CA ARG A 526 -5.99 -27.72 4.27
C ARG A 526 -5.18 -28.81 4.95
N ILE A 527 -5.70 -29.40 6.03
CA ILE A 527 -5.03 -30.47 6.76
C ILE A 527 -4.75 -31.63 5.81
N GLU A 528 -5.75 -32.08 5.05
CA GLU A 528 -5.61 -33.16 4.10
C GLU A 528 -4.53 -32.90 3.03
N ARG A 529 -4.42 -31.64 2.58
CA ARG A 529 -3.39 -31.25 1.61
C ARG A 529 -1.97 -31.23 2.20
N VAL A 530 -1.84 -30.84 3.47
CA VAL A 530 -0.52 -30.76 4.13
C VAL A 530 -0.04 -32.12 4.63
N THR A 531 -0.95 -32.97 5.10
CA THR A 531 -0.62 -34.24 5.76
C THR A 531 -0.75 -35.47 4.88
N GLY A 532 -1.46 -35.35 3.75
CA GLY A 532 -1.68 -36.49 2.82
C GLY A 532 -0.36 -36.95 2.18
N PRO A 533 -0.13 -38.27 2.05
CA PRO A 533 1.05 -38.78 1.37
C PRO A 533 1.07 -38.35 -0.10
N PRO A 534 2.23 -38.08 -0.69
CA PRO A 534 2.36 -37.75 -2.10
C PRO A 534 1.77 -38.86 -2.96
N GLY A 535 0.82 -38.53 -3.83
CA GLY A 535 0.24 -39.49 -4.82
C GLY A 535 -0.90 -40.37 -4.35
N ALA A 536 -1.35 -40.33 -3.08
CA ALA A 536 -2.49 -41.11 -2.61
C ALA A 536 -3.74 -40.25 -2.51
N GLY A 537 -4.63 -40.29 -3.50
CA GLY A 537 -6.02 -39.77 -3.40
C GLY A 537 -6.20 -38.35 -2.92
N ASN A 538 -5.25 -37.48 -3.20
CA ASN A 538 -5.21 -36.10 -2.64
C ASN A 538 -6.43 -35.31 -3.09
N VAL A 539 -7.00 -34.54 -2.14
CA VAL A 539 -8.00 -33.53 -2.44
C VAL A 539 -7.46 -32.59 -3.53
N PRO A 540 -8.19 -32.42 -4.65
CA PRO A 540 -7.74 -31.56 -5.74
C PRO A 540 -7.42 -30.12 -5.25
N ALA A 541 -6.41 -29.49 -5.82
CA ALA A 541 -6.08 -28.09 -5.50
C ALA A 541 -7.28 -27.16 -5.66
N THR A 542 -8.15 -27.45 -6.62
CA THR A 542 -9.38 -26.73 -6.90
C THR A 542 -10.40 -26.76 -5.76
N ALA A 543 -10.38 -27.78 -4.89
CA ALA A 543 -11.40 -27.96 -3.84
C ALA A 543 -11.43 -26.80 -2.83
N LEU A 544 -10.25 -26.28 -2.45
CA LEU A 544 -10.16 -25.15 -1.52
C LEU A 544 -10.76 -23.87 -2.14
N PHE A 545 -10.37 -23.55 -3.38
CA PHE A 545 -10.88 -22.36 -4.06
C PHE A 545 -12.36 -22.48 -4.41
N ALA A 546 -12.81 -23.71 -4.71
CA ALA A 546 -14.21 -24.03 -4.87
C ALA A 546 -14.99 -23.70 -3.57
N ALA A 547 -14.50 -24.16 -2.41
CA ALA A 547 -15.13 -23.90 -1.12
C ALA A 547 -15.13 -22.40 -0.76
N LEU A 548 -14.05 -21.65 -1.10
CA LEU A 548 -13.94 -20.21 -0.86
C LEU A 548 -15.00 -19.38 -1.60
N LEU A 549 -15.46 -19.82 -2.76
CA LEU A 549 -16.45 -19.09 -3.58
C LEU A 549 -17.86 -19.72 -3.55
N GLU A 550 -17.97 -21.02 -3.28
CA GLU A 550 -19.26 -21.73 -3.17
C GLU A 550 -20.10 -21.18 -2.02
N PHE A 551 -19.52 -21.09 -0.82
CA PHE A 551 -20.24 -20.63 0.37
C PHE A 551 -20.76 -19.19 0.21
N PRO A 552 -19.98 -18.18 -0.20
CA PRO A 552 -20.45 -16.81 -0.37
C PRO A 552 -21.64 -16.70 -1.34
N ALA A 553 -21.55 -17.34 -2.50
CA ALA A 553 -22.63 -17.31 -3.49
C ALA A 553 -23.91 -17.99 -2.95
N ARG A 554 -23.77 -19.16 -2.34
CA ARG A 554 -24.90 -19.91 -1.74
C ARG A 554 -25.56 -19.13 -0.62
N ILE A 555 -24.77 -18.61 0.33
CA ILE A 555 -25.33 -17.93 1.51
C ILE A 555 -25.92 -16.56 1.14
N GLY A 556 -25.37 -15.89 0.14
CA GLY A 556 -25.96 -14.66 -0.43
C GLY A 556 -27.36 -14.92 -0.98
N GLY A 557 -27.53 -15.95 -1.79
CA GLY A 557 -28.85 -16.34 -2.32
C GLY A 557 -29.84 -16.67 -1.21
N ARG A 558 -29.42 -17.43 -0.19
CA ARG A 558 -30.27 -17.78 0.97
C ARG A 558 -30.70 -16.52 1.74
N LEU A 559 -29.77 -15.64 2.06
CA LEU A 559 -30.06 -14.40 2.79
C LEU A 559 -30.86 -13.39 1.95
N GLY A 560 -30.72 -13.45 0.63
CA GLY A 560 -31.54 -12.69 -0.34
C GLY A 560 -32.96 -13.23 -0.54
N GLY A 561 -33.29 -14.37 0.05
CA GLY A 561 -34.61 -14.99 -0.08
C GLY A 561 -34.85 -15.66 -1.44
N ALA A 562 -33.79 -16.09 -2.11
CA ALA A 562 -33.91 -16.86 -3.36
C ALA A 562 -34.53 -18.23 -3.12
N ALA A 563 -35.25 -18.73 -4.12
CA ALA A 563 -35.84 -20.08 -4.10
C ALA A 563 -34.75 -21.16 -4.02
N PRO A 564 -35.01 -22.34 -3.39
CA PRO A 564 -34.01 -23.38 -3.25
C PRO A 564 -33.29 -23.79 -4.55
N PRO A 565 -33.94 -23.92 -5.72
CA PRO A 565 -33.25 -24.24 -6.97
C PRO A 565 -32.24 -23.14 -7.39
N VAL A 566 -32.54 -21.87 -7.12
CA VAL A 566 -31.65 -20.74 -7.40
C VAL A 566 -30.45 -20.76 -6.45
N VAL A 567 -30.67 -21.10 -5.18
CA VAL A 567 -29.58 -21.25 -4.19
C VAL A 567 -28.65 -22.40 -4.59
N ASP A 568 -29.17 -23.50 -5.11
CA ASP A 568 -28.35 -24.63 -5.61
C ASP A 568 -27.59 -24.24 -6.88
N ALA A 569 -28.19 -23.47 -7.77
CA ALA A 569 -27.52 -22.92 -8.95
C ALA A 569 -26.36 -21.97 -8.55
N LEU A 570 -26.57 -21.09 -7.57
CA LEU A 570 -25.53 -20.22 -7.02
C LEU A 570 -24.40 -21.00 -6.33
N ARG A 571 -24.72 -22.12 -5.70
CA ARG A 571 -23.73 -23.04 -5.14
C ARG A 571 -22.82 -23.61 -6.23
N VAL A 572 -23.42 -24.10 -7.32
CA VAL A 572 -22.68 -24.60 -8.49
C VAL A 572 -21.83 -23.49 -9.11
N TYR A 573 -22.41 -22.30 -9.29
CA TYR A 573 -21.73 -21.14 -9.81
C TYR A 573 -20.46 -20.82 -9.01
N GLY A 574 -20.58 -20.66 -7.68
CA GLY A 574 -19.45 -20.33 -6.82
C GLY A 574 -18.34 -21.37 -6.89
N ARG A 575 -18.70 -22.67 -6.91
CA ARG A 575 -17.72 -23.78 -7.09
C ARG A 575 -16.96 -23.64 -8.40
N GLN A 576 -17.65 -23.39 -9.51
CA GLN A 576 -17.02 -23.26 -10.81
C GLN A 576 -16.16 -21.97 -10.91
N CYS A 577 -16.55 -20.89 -10.26
CA CYS A 577 -15.70 -19.70 -10.13
C CYS A 577 -14.37 -20.02 -9.42
N GLY A 578 -14.38 -20.84 -8.38
CA GLY A 578 -13.16 -21.28 -7.69
C GLY A 578 -12.24 -22.10 -8.59
N HIS A 579 -12.80 -23.03 -9.37
CA HIS A 579 -12.05 -23.79 -10.37
C HIS A 579 -11.45 -22.85 -11.43
N ALA A 580 -12.27 -21.99 -12.03
CA ALA A 580 -11.82 -21.04 -13.05
C ALA A 580 -10.70 -20.14 -12.56
N PHE A 581 -10.81 -19.64 -11.32
CA PHE A 581 -9.80 -18.80 -10.69
C PHE A 581 -8.45 -19.53 -10.59
N LEU A 582 -8.41 -20.72 -10.00
CA LEU A 582 -7.14 -21.44 -9.79
C LEU A 582 -6.45 -21.76 -11.13
N HIS A 583 -7.20 -22.31 -12.09
CA HIS A 583 -6.62 -22.62 -13.40
C HIS A 583 -6.11 -21.37 -14.13
N THR A 584 -6.76 -20.22 -13.94
CA THR A 584 -6.27 -18.96 -14.51
C THR A 584 -4.99 -18.49 -13.82
N GLU A 585 -4.89 -18.64 -12.49
CA GLU A 585 -3.65 -18.34 -11.76
C GLU A 585 -2.49 -19.23 -12.23
N ASP A 586 -2.75 -20.52 -12.48
CA ASP A 586 -1.76 -21.44 -13.05
C ASP A 586 -1.30 -20.99 -14.46
N VAL A 587 -2.22 -20.56 -15.33
CA VAL A 587 -1.88 -20.00 -16.66
C VAL A 587 -1.00 -18.78 -16.53
N LEU A 588 -1.33 -17.85 -15.63
CA LEU A 588 -0.56 -16.62 -15.43
C LEU A 588 0.82 -16.92 -14.86
N ALA A 589 0.92 -17.86 -13.92
CA ALA A 589 2.18 -18.26 -13.32
C ALA A 589 3.11 -18.95 -14.34
N LEU A 590 2.55 -19.80 -15.22
CA LEU A 590 3.30 -20.46 -16.31
C LEU A 590 3.71 -19.47 -17.42
N GLY A 591 2.86 -18.48 -17.71
CA GLY A 591 3.07 -17.54 -18.81
C GLY A 591 4.18 -16.53 -18.61
N GLY A 592 4.48 -16.16 -17.36
CA GLY A 592 5.49 -15.18 -16.89
C GLY A 592 5.79 -14.00 -17.85
N ARG A 593 5.80 -12.75 -17.39
CA ARG A 593 6.00 -11.56 -18.26
C ARG A 593 7.35 -11.52 -18.98
N THR A 594 8.36 -12.28 -18.53
CA THR A 594 9.74 -12.28 -19.05
C THR A 594 10.15 -13.60 -19.69
N GLY A 595 9.22 -14.52 -19.89
CA GLY A 595 9.53 -15.90 -20.33
C GLY A 595 10.18 -16.78 -19.27
N ARG A 596 10.42 -16.25 -18.06
CA ARG A 596 10.75 -16.99 -16.84
C ARG A 596 9.46 -17.29 -16.09
N LEU A 597 9.43 -18.44 -15.42
CA LEU A 597 8.34 -18.78 -14.52
C LEU A 597 8.22 -17.73 -13.43
N ASP A 598 7.00 -17.36 -13.07
CA ASP A 598 6.79 -16.46 -11.94
C ASP A 598 7.30 -17.16 -10.65
N SER A 599 7.97 -16.41 -9.79
CA SER A 599 8.44 -16.89 -8.47
C SER A 599 7.31 -17.43 -7.60
N THR A 600 6.07 -17.01 -7.86
CA THR A 600 4.87 -17.54 -7.23
C THR A 600 4.61 -19.01 -7.60
N LEU A 601 5.04 -19.47 -8.78
CA LEU A 601 4.80 -20.84 -9.22
C LEU A 601 5.52 -21.85 -8.34
N THR A 602 6.78 -21.59 -7.98
CA THR A 602 7.52 -22.46 -7.04
C THR A 602 6.78 -22.56 -5.71
N ALA A 603 6.31 -21.42 -5.17
CA ALA A 603 5.55 -21.42 -3.92
C ALA A 603 4.19 -22.14 -4.06
N MET A 604 3.54 -22.03 -5.21
CA MET A 604 2.28 -22.72 -5.50
C MET A 604 2.48 -24.24 -5.61
N LEU A 605 3.50 -24.70 -6.32
CA LEU A 605 3.83 -26.12 -6.47
C LEU A 605 4.29 -26.73 -5.13
N ASP A 606 5.21 -26.07 -4.43
CA ASP A 606 5.71 -26.51 -3.13
C ASP A 606 4.60 -26.53 -2.06
N GLY A 607 3.67 -25.57 -2.13
CA GLY A 607 2.49 -25.52 -1.27
C GLY A 607 1.32 -26.38 -1.75
N ARG A 608 1.48 -27.09 -2.87
CA ARG A 608 0.42 -27.89 -3.50
C ARG A 608 -0.88 -27.11 -3.76
N ILE A 609 -0.76 -25.82 -4.09
CA ILE A 609 -1.90 -24.93 -4.37
C ILE A 609 -2.23 -24.93 -5.87
N SER A 610 -1.31 -25.38 -6.69
CA SER A 610 -1.45 -25.46 -8.16
C SER A 610 -2.17 -26.73 -8.58
N ALA A 611 -3.01 -26.64 -9.62
CA ALA A 611 -3.59 -27.78 -10.30
C ALA A 611 -2.70 -28.29 -11.46
N ILE A 612 -1.53 -27.69 -11.69
CA ILE A 612 -0.60 -28.08 -12.77
C ILE A 612 -0.23 -29.56 -12.71
N PRO A 613 0.08 -30.17 -11.55
CA PRO A 613 0.36 -31.61 -11.47
C PRO A 613 -0.80 -32.48 -11.96
N ASP A 614 -2.04 -32.04 -11.76
CA ASP A 614 -3.24 -32.76 -12.17
C ASP A 614 -3.44 -32.72 -13.71
N HIS A 615 -2.79 -31.76 -14.39
CA HIS A 615 -2.85 -31.59 -15.85
C HIS A 615 -1.76 -32.36 -16.62
N LEU A 616 -0.77 -32.84 -15.91
CA LEU A 616 0.39 -33.48 -16.51
C LEU A 616 0.38 -34.96 -16.14
N ASP A 617 0.14 -35.79 -17.14
CA ASP A 617 0.17 -37.28 -17.01
C ASP A 617 1.64 -37.74 -16.85
N THR A 618 2.30 -37.27 -15.80
CA THR A 618 3.68 -37.57 -15.48
C THR A 618 3.78 -38.43 -14.23
N ALA A 619 4.51 -39.53 -14.32
CA ALA A 619 4.72 -40.46 -13.22
C ALA A 619 5.66 -39.93 -12.11
N GLY A 620 5.99 -38.63 -12.10
CA GLY A 620 6.93 -37.98 -11.18
C GLY A 620 6.42 -36.67 -10.59
N GLU A 621 7.10 -36.23 -9.55
CA GLU A 621 6.82 -34.92 -8.92
C GLU A 621 7.15 -33.78 -9.90
N VAL A 622 6.16 -32.95 -10.20
CA VAL A 622 6.31 -31.75 -11.05
C VAL A 622 6.87 -30.62 -10.22
N THR A 623 8.10 -30.20 -10.53
CA THR A 623 8.76 -29.05 -9.88
C THR A 623 8.89 -27.87 -10.81
N ALA A 624 9.09 -26.67 -10.27
CA ALA A 624 9.33 -25.47 -11.05
C ALA A 624 10.55 -25.62 -11.99
N ASP A 625 11.62 -26.26 -11.53
CA ASP A 625 12.83 -26.53 -12.31
C ASP A 625 12.57 -27.39 -13.55
N ILE A 626 11.66 -28.36 -13.44
CA ILE A 626 11.25 -29.21 -14.58
C ILE A 626 10.51 -28.36 -15.61
N LEU A 627 9.56 -27.54 -15.17
CA LEU A 627 8.78 -26.66 -16.05
C LEU A 627 9.63 -25.54 -16.68
N GLU A 628 10.71 -25.12 -16.03
CA GLU A 628 11.66 -24.16 -16.62
C GLU A 628 12.51 -24.79 -17.71
N ARG A 629 12.92 -26.05 -17.54
CA ARG A 629 13.79 -26.77 -18.51
C ARG A 629 13.01 -27.34 -19.69
N ASP A 630 11.78 -27.79 -19.48
CA ASP A 630 10.93 -28.37 -20.51
C ASP A 630 9.82 -27.42 -20.94
N THR A 631 10.15 -26.60 -21.96
CA THR A 631 9.19 -25.65 -22.56
C THR A 631 7.97 -26.36 -23.15
N GLY A 632 8.13 -27.58 -23.69
CA GLY A 632 7.02 -28.35 -24.23
C GLY A 632 6.03 -28.82 -23.15
N LEU A 633 6.56 -29.26 -22.02
CA LEU A 633 5.74 -29.63 -20.86
C LEU A 633 5.00 -28.40 -20.30
N ARG A 634 5.70 -27.27 -20.19
CA ARG A 634 5.12 -26.01 -19.75
C ARG A 634 3.97 -25.54 -20.65
N LEU A 635 4.14 -25.60 -21.96
CA LEU A 635 3.09 -25.22 -22.92
C LEU A 635 1.87 -26.14 -22.81
N ARG A 636 2.07 -27.44 -22.70
CA ARG A 636 0.96 -28.39 -22.50
C ARG A 636 0.19 -28.16 -21.21
N ALA A 637 0.92 -27.86 -20.10
CA ALA A 637 0.30 -27.50 -18.83
C ALA A 637 -0.54 -26.22 -18.97
N MET A 638 -0.01 -25.21 -19.67
CA MET A 638 -0.70 -23.95 -19.89
C MET A 638 -1.94 -24.11 -20.78
N GLU A 639 -1.87 -24.92 -21.84
CA GLU A 639 -3.00 -25.22 -22.72
C GLU A 639 -4.11 -25.95 -21.93
N SER A 640 -3.74 -26.97 -21.16
CA SER A 640 -4.69 -27.73 -20.33
C SER A 640 -5.34 -26.82 -19.26
N ALA A 641 -4.58 -26.04 -18.53
CA ALA A 641 -5.11 -25.11 -17.54
C ALA A 641 -6.03 -24.04 -18.18
N THR A 642 -5.69 -23.56 -19.38
CA THR A 642 -6.54 -22.64 -20.14
C THR A 642 -7.87 -23.27 -20.54
N ALA A 643 -7.84 -24.52 -20.99
CA ALA A 643 -9.03 -25.27 -21.37
C ALA A 643 -9.96 -25.50 -20.15
N GLU A 644 -9.39 -25.89 -19.02
CA GLU A 644 -10.15 -26.10 -17.77
C GLU A 644 -10.71 -24.79 -17.21
N SER A 645 -9.96 -23.70 -17.26
CA SER A 645 -10.45 -22.36 -16.85
C SER A 645 -11.67 -21.97 -17.67
N ARG A 646 -11.61 -22.10 -19.00
CA ARG A 646 -12.75 -21.79 -19.90
C ARG A 646 -13.94 -22.72 -19.68
N ALA A 647 -13.69 -24.01 -19.47
CA ALA A 647 -14.74 -24.98 -19.19
C ALA A 647 -15.46 -24.66 -17.87
N ALA A 648 -14.71 -24.28 -16.84
CA ALA A 648 -15.27 -23.85 -15.56
C ALA A 648 -16.07 -22.54 -15.68
N GLU A 649 -15.55 -21.54 -16.41
CA GLU A 649 -16.29 -20.31 -16.73
C GLU A 649 -17.61 -20.60 -17.41
N HIS A 650 -17.60 -21.46 -18.44
CA HIS A 650 -18.82 -21.81 -19.17
C HIS A 650 -19.84 -22.51 -18.26
N ARG A 651 -19.40 -23.42 -17.38
CA ARG A 651 -20.29 -24.07 -16.41
C ARG A 651 -20.83 -23.07 -15.37
N ALA A 652 -20.03 -22.08 -14.96
CA ALA A 652 -20.49 -21.01 -14.06
C ALA A 652 -21.57 -20.15 -14.74
N LEU A 653 -21.35 -19.76 -16.00
CA LEU A 653 -22.31 -18.98 -16.78
C LEU A 653 -23.62 -19.73 -17.00
N ALA A 654 -23.57 -21.02 -17.30
CA ALA A 654 -24.78 -21.85 -17.43
C ALA A 654 -25.55 -21.95 -16.11
N ALA A 655 -24.86 -22.02 -14.97
CA ALA A 655 -25.53 -22.11 -13.67
C ALA A 655 -26.35 -20.83 -13.34
N ILE A 656 -25.87 -19.66 -13.69
CA ILE A 656 -26.57 -18.40 -13.41
C ILE A 656 -27.77 -18.10 -14.31
N GLU A 657 -28.01 -18.89 -15.35
CA GLU A 657 -29.23 -18.80 -16.16
C GLU A 657 -30.50 -19.05 -15.35
N ALA A 658 -30.37 -19.79 -14.24
CA ALA A 658 -31.47 -20.02 -13.30
C ALA A 658 -31.77 -18.82 -12.38
N VAL A 659 -30.93 -17.77 -12.37
CA VAL A 659 -31.09 -16.57 -11.53
C VAL A 659 -32.08 -15.62 -12.21
N PRO A 660 -33.23 -15.33 -11.59
CA PRO A 660 -34.28 -14.54 -12.26
C PRO A 660 -33.98 -13.04 -12.32
N ASP A 661 -33.16 -12.51 -11.45
CA ASP A 661 -32.81 -11.08 -11.42
C ASP A 661 -31.72 -10.73 -12.45
N PRO A 662 -32.01 -9.85 -13.42
CA PRO A 662 -31.06 -9.51 -14.48
C PRO A 662 -29.82 -8.75 -13.97
N HIS A 663 -29.97 -7.97 -12.88
CA HIS A 663 -28.87 -7.20 -12.31
C HIS A 663 -27.89 -8.13 -11.58
N ALA A 664 -28.43 -9.05 -10.77
CA ALA A 664 -27.62 -10.09 -10.11
C ALA A 664 -26.89 -10.94 -11.13
N THR A 665 -27.59 -11.39 -12.21
CA THR A 665 -27.00 -12.19 -13.28
C THR A 665 -25.85 -11.46 -14.00
N ARG A 666 -26.01 -10.14 -14.29
CA ARG A 666 -24.91 -9.35 -14.88
C ARG A 666 -23.69 -9.27 -13.96
N MET A 667 -23.90 -8.95 -12.68
CA MET A 667 -22.78 -8.88 -11.71
C MET A 667 -22.05 -10.21 -11.58
N LEU A 668 -22.77 -11.32 -11.51
CA LEU A 668 -22.19 -12.66 -11.45
C LEU A 668 -21.40 -13.00 -12.72
N ARG A 669 -21.93 -12.64 -13.89
CA ARG A 669 -21.26 -12.81 -15.18
C ARG A 669 -19.95 -12.02 -15.23
N GLU A 670 -19.98 -10.73 -14.89
CA GLU A 670 -18.79 -9.88 -14.87
C GLU A 670 -17.73 -10.38 -13.89
N PHE A 671 -18.16 -10.91 -12.74
CA PHE A 671 -17.24 -11.47 -11.77
C PHE A 671 -16.47 -12.66 -12.33
N VAL A 672 -17.15 -13.68 -12.86
CA VAL A 672 -16.46 -14.87 -13.41
C VAL A 672 -15.59 -14.51 -14.60
N THR A 673 -16.04 -13.63 -15.50
CA THR A 673 -15.22 -13.16 -16.62
C THR A 673 -13.97 -12.41 -16.15
N THR A 674 -14.07 -11.66 -15.05
CA THR A 674 -12.90 -10.99 -14.44
C THR A 674 -11.91 -12.00 -13.86
N LEU A 675 -12.39 -13.10 -13.29
CA LEU A 675 -11.53 -14.18 -12.77
C LEU A 675 -10.71 -14.86 -13.87
N THR A 676 -11.27 -15.00 -15.06
CA THR A 676 -10.67 -15.77 -16.18
C THR A 676 -9.82 -14.92 -17.14
N ARG A 677 -9.77 -13.60 -16.97
CA ARG A 677 -8.92 -12.72 -17.80
C ARG A 677 -7.45 -12.99 -17.56
N THR A 678 -6.75 -13.39 -18.60
CA THR A 678 -5.30 -13.58 -18.64
C THR A 678 -4.55 -12.36 -19.15
N ASP A 679 -5.25 -11.44 -19.83
CA ASP A 679 -4.67 -10.19 -20.29
C ASP A 679 -4.44 -9.30 -19.06
N GLY A 680 -3.17 -9.09 -18.72
CA GLY A 680 -2.82 -8.10 -17.71
C GLY A 680 -3.37 -6.74 -18.15
N GLY A 681 -4.48 -6.33 -17.53
CA GLY A 681 -5.15 -5.06 -17.78
C GLY A 681 -4.32 -3.83 -17.42
N GLU A 682 -3.09 -3.78 -17.95
CA GLU A 682 -2.25 -2.60 -18.08
C GLU A 682 -2.22 -2.18 -19.56
N LYS A 683 -3.36 -1.81 -20.10
CA LYS A 683 -3.40 -0.70 -21.05
C LYS A 683 -4.01 0.46 -20.31
N ALA A 684 -3.10 1.30 -19.90
CA ALA A 684 -3.35 2.63 -19.39
C ALA A 684 -4.47 3.35 -20.16
N ARG A 685 -5.38 3.95 -19.44
CA ARG A 685 -5.89 5.27 -19.76
C ARG A 685 -5.80 6.16 -18.54
#